data_f4d5fe316394c3f03c95b5a25f2bfc26
#
_entry.id   f4d5fe316394c3f03c95b5a25f2bfc26
#
_cell.length_a   1.000
_cell.length_b   1.000
_cell.length_c   1.000
_cell.angle_alpha   90.00
_cell.angle_beta   90.00
_cell.angle_gamma   90.00
#
_symmetry.space_group_name_H-M   'P 1'
#
loop_
_entity.id
_entity.type
_entity.pdbx_description
1 polymer ?
#
loop_
_entity_poly.entity_id
_entity_poly.type
_entity_poly.pdbx_seq_one_letter_code
_entity_poly.pdbx_strand_id
1 'polypeptide(L)'
;GIDRVLIHPLAGVLSAYGMGLAELRALRESSVEKPLDEEGATEAGQLLSQLENEARQQLYSQQSAAETIIRKFHIRYRGTNTPLPIDAGSIAETRDAFQAVHRARFGFVMDPDERGLIIDSVSVEAISGTETRVDHLSESGREAGTAPVADVNAVFAGQWRSIPVFERERMAAGTNIQGPAIIVEQTTTTVVEPGWQAEITLRLDLLLKRAVPRATRIAAGIEADPVLLEVFNNLFMSIAEQMGAVLQNSAYSVNIKERLDFSCALFDSEGRLVANAPHVPVHLGSMGGAVQAIIQRRKERIRPGNVYALNDPFAGGTHLPDITVVTPVFGNQKQPRFWVASRGHHADVGGLTPGSMPPDSRTIEEEGVLITDFLLVEDGRFREDAFLELLTNARYPARNVSQNVGDIHAQIAANEKGVRELAAMVEQFGLEMVEAYMGHVRSNAAERVRRVIDRLKSGRFVQKMDSGAEIHVRIVVDSGARRASIDFHGTSPQVADNFNAPSSIVQAAVLYVFRTLVEEDIPLNDGCLEALDIVIPEGSMLAPKSPAAVVAGNVETSQAITNALYGALNVLAASQGTMNNLTFGNSRYQYYETICGGAGAGPGFAGASAVHTHMTNTRLTDPEILESRYPVQLEAFGIRRGSGGAGRWPGGEGVFRRIRFREPMSVAILANSRLVPPFGLEGGGSGQIGKTYICRSDGRVEELGSSAQTEVKAGDLIVVETPGGGAFGAPSL
;
A
#
# COMPACT_ATOMS: atom_id res chain seq x y z
N GLY A 1 -26.15 3.63 -11.96
CA GLY A 1 -26.74 2.61 -11.08
C GLY A 1 -27.29 1.44 -11.88
N ILE A 2 -27.60 0.34 -11.20
CA ILE A 2 -28.14 -0.88 -11.85
C ILE A 2 -29.61 -0.63 -12.19
N ASP A 3 -30.02 -0.86 -13.45
CA ASP A 3 -31.40 -0.72 -13.91
C ASP A 3 -32.07 -2.07 -14.19
N ARG A 4 -31.28 -3.15 -14.30
CA ARG A 4 -31.77 -4.51 -14.50
C ARG A 4 -30.95 -5.48 -13.67
N VAL A 5 -31.62 -6.46 -13.04
CA VAL A 5 -31.00 -7.55 -12.29
C VAL A 5 -31.63 -8.86 -12.75
N LEU A 6 -30.80 -9.80 -13.18
CA LEU A 6 -31.24 -11.15 -13.55
C LEU A 6 -30.92 -12.12 -12.41
N ILE A 7 -31.92 -12.86 -11.94
CA ILE A 7 -31.79 -13.87 -10.89
C ILE A 7 -32.16 -15.21 -11.44
N HIS A 8 -31.15 -16.07 -11.58
CA HIS A 8 -31.31 -17.42 -12.09
C HIS A 8 -32.19 -18.29 -11.14
N PRO A 9 -32.96 -19.29 -11.64
CA PRO A 9 -33.76 -20.19 -10.79
C PRO A 9 -32.95 -20.92 -9.72
N LEU A 10 -31.65 -21.11 -9.94
CA LEU A 10 -30.72 -21.77 -9.00
C LEU A 10 -29.81 -20.77 -8.28
N ALA A 11 -30.24 -19.48 -8.14
CA ALA A 11 -29.40 -18.41 -7.55
C ALA A 11 -28.87 -18.78 -6.16
N GLY A 12 -29.65 -19.45 -5.31
CA GLY A 12 -29.23 -19.91 -3.99
C GLY A 12 -28.17 -21.02 -3.98
N VAL A 13 -27.96 -21.69 -5.12
CA VAL A 13 -26.96 -22.77 -5.30
C VAL A 13 -26.13 -22.57 -6.58
N LEU A 14 -25.99 -21.34 -7.01
CA LEU A 14 -25.37 -20.98 -8.30
C LEU A 14 -23.93 -21.48 -8.43
N SER A 15 -23.15 -21.51 -7.34
CA SER A 15 -21.79 -22.04 -7.33
C SER A 15 -21.77 -23.54 -7.67
N ALA A 16 -22.67 -24.33 -7.08
CA ALA A 16 -22.77 -25.76 -7.38
C ALA A 16 -23.23 -26.01 -8.84
N TYR A 17 -24.17 -25.18 -9.30
CA TYR A 17 -24.61 -25.21 -10.70
C TYR A 17 -23.47 -24.87 -11.66
N GLY A 18 -22.71 -23.82 -11.36
CA GLY A 18 -21.53 -23.43 -12.15
C GLY A 18 -20.44 -24.50 -12.14
N MET A 19 -20.21 -25.19 -11.02
CA MET A 19 -19.30 -26.34 -10.96
C MET A 19 -19.76 -27.50 -11.88
N GLY A 20 -21.05 -27.71 -11.96
CA GLY A 20 -21.61 -28.75 -12.88
C GLY A 20 -21.48 -28.39 -14.36
N LEU A 21 -21.37 -27.09 -14.68
CA LEU A 21 -21.17 -26.58 -16.03
C LEU A 21 -19.69 -26.31 -16.35
N ALA A 22 -18.79 -26.43 -15.36
CA ALA A 22 -17.38 -26.12 -15.56
C ALA A 22 -16.74 -27.09 -16.57
N GLU A 23 -15.98 -26.52 -17.48
CA GLU A 23 -15.17 -27.27 -18.43
C GLU A 23 -14.05 -28.00 -17.71
N LEU A 24 -13.73 -29.20 -18.13
CA LEU A 24 -12.51 -29.87 -17.71
C LEU A 24 -11.32 -29.19 -18.41
N ARG A 25 -10.29 -28.87 -17.65
CA ARG A 25 -9.11 -28.20 -18.16
C ARG A 25 -7.84 -28.95 -17.75
N ALA A 26 -6.90 -29.06 -18.67
CA ALA A 26 -5.59 -29.62 -18.42
C ALA A 26 -4.54 -28.57 -18.80
N LEU A 27 -3.83 -28.04 -17.80
CA LEU A 27 -2.73 -27.10 -17.98
C LEU A 27 -1.39 -27.83 -17.89
N ARG A 28 -0.50 -27.55 -18.82
CA ARG A 28 0.90 -28.00 -18.85
C ARG A 28 1.81 -26.80 -19.10
N GLU A 29 2.92 -26.75 -18.39
CA GLU A 29 3.93 -25.70 -18.52
C GLU A 29 5.32 -26.31 -18.48
N SER A 30 6.26 -25.72 -19.21
CA SER A 30 7.67 -26.09 -19.21
C SER A 30 8.55 -24.87 -19.39
N SER A 31 9.66 -24.83 -18.65
CA SER A 31 10.69 -23.80 -18.79
C SER A 31 11.44 -23.95 -20.12
N VAL A 32 11.81 -22.82 -20.72
CA VAL A 32 12.57 -22.74 -21.98
C VAL A 32 13.89 -22.00 -21.79
N GLU A 33 13.84 -20.78 -21.20
CA GLU A 33 14.98 -19.92 -20.92
C GLU A 33 15.89 -19.65 -22.14
N LYS A 34 15.28 -19.41 -23.33
CA LYS A 34 15.97 -19.15 -24.59
C LYS A 34 15.64 -17.77 -25.15
N PRO A 35 16.54 -17.16 -25.94
CA PRO A 35 16.20 -15.95 -26.71
C PRO A 35 14.99 -16.19 -27.60
N LEU A 36 14.22 -15.12 -27.87
CA LEU A 36 13.16 -15.12 -28.89
C LEU A 36 13.76 -14.91 -30.27
N ASP A 37 14.41 -15.96 -30.77
CA ASP A 37 15.00 -16.06 -32.11
C ASP A 37 14.53 -17.36 -32.81
N GLU A 38 15.06 -17.68 -33.98
CA GLU A 38 14.62 -18.85 -34.74
C GLU A 38 14.89 -20.18 -34.00
N GLU A 39 16.02 -20.27 -33.26
CA GLU A 39 16.36 -21.49 -32.48
C GLU A 39 15.45 -21.63 -31.30
N GLY A 40 15.32 -20.55 -30.46
CA GLY A 40 14.48 -20.57 -29.28
C GLY A 40 12.98 -20.77 -29.60
N ALA A 41 12.49 -20.13 -30.67
CA ALA A 41 11.11 -20.30 -31.11
C ALA A 41 10.84 -21.73 -31.63
N THR A 42 11.81 -22.35 -32.28
CA THR A 42 11.71 -23.75 -32.76
C THR A 42 11.65 -24.72 -31.59
N GLU A 43 12.53 -24.58 -30.61
CA GLU A 43 12.53 -25.41 -29.37
C GLU A 43 11.24 -25.23 -28.58
N ALA A 44 10.80 -23.98 -28.39
CA ALA A 44 9.54 -23.66 -27.74
C ALA A 44 8.32 -24.28 -28.46
N GLY A 45 8.32 -24.26 -29.79
CA GLY A 45 7.26 -24.87 -30.60
C GLY A 45 7.22 -26.41 -30.48
N GLN A 46 8.37 -27.07 -30.36
CA GLN A 46 8.45 -28.51 -30.10
C GLN A 46 7.90 -28.85 -28.71
N LEU A 47 8.30 -28.09 -27.68
CA LEU A 47 7.78 -28.24 -26.32
C LEU A 47 6.27 -28.00 -26.26
N LEU A 48 5.74 -26.97 -26.89
CA LEU A 48 4.30 -26.74 -26.98
C LEU A 48 3.57 -27.95 -27.58
N SER A 49 4.12 -28.55 -28.63
CA SER A 49 3.51 -29.74 -29.26
C SER A 49 3.52 -30.97 -28.33
N GLN A 50 4.60 -31.14 -27.56
CA GLN A 50 4.68 -32.17 -26.55
C GLN A 50 3.64 -31.96 -25.43
N LEU A 51 3.62 -30.76 -24.86
CA LEU A 51 2.72 -30.37 -23.76
C LEU A 51 1.23 -30.48 -24.19
N GLU A 52 0.94 -30.14 -25.45
CA GLU A 52 -0.41 -30.34 -26.00
C GLU A 52 -0.83 -31.81 -26.00
N ASN A 53 0.05 -32.71 -26.44
CA ASN A 53 -0.24 -34.12 -26.43
C ASN A 53 -0.49 -34.63 -24.99
N GLU A 54 0.33 -34.19 -24.03
CA GLU A 54 0.17 -34.53 -22.62
C GLU A 54 -1.15 -34.02 -22.04
N ALA A 55 -1.52 -32.75 -22.34
CA ALA A 55 -2.76 -32.14 -21.90
C ALA A 55 -3.98 -32.84 -22.52
N ARG A 56 -3.94 -33.18 -23.81
CA ARG A 56 -4.99 -33.98 -24.48
C ARG A 56 -5.13 -35.37 -23.87
N GLN A 57 -4.02 -36.05 -23.57
CA GLN A 57 -4.05 -37.39 -22.93
C GLN A 57 -4.67 -37.31 -21.53
N GLN A 58 -4.41 -36.27 -20.77
CA GLN A 58 -5.03 -36.08 -19.47
C GLN A 58 -6.55 -35.94 -19.59
N LEU A 59 -7.07 -35.11 -20.48
CA LEU A 59 -8.51 -34.98 -20.70
C LEU A 59 -9.11 -36.31 -21.19
N TYR A 60 -8.42 -37.01 -22.10
CA TYR A 60 -8.87 -38.31 -22.58
C TYR A 60 -8.97 -39.35 -21.45
N SER A 61 -8.01 -39.35 -20.51
CA SER A 61 -8.06 -40.25 -19.33
C SER A 61 -9.26 -39.97 -18.43
N GLN A 62 -9.81 -38.76 -18.49
CA GLN A 62 -11.04 -38.32 -17.80
C GLN A 62 -12.30 -38.51 -18.68
N GLN A 63 -12.21 -39.29 -19.74
CA GLN A 63 -13.28 -39.54 -20.70
C GLN A 63 -13.82 -38.28 -21.40
N SER A 64 -12.98 -37.28 -21.59
CA SER A 64 -13.32 -36.02 -22.25
C SER A 64 -12.34 -35.73 -23.40
N ALA A 65 -12.83 -35.11 -24.47
CA ALA A 65 -12.00 -34.67 -25.59
C ALA A 65 -11.70 -33.17 -25.49
N ALA A 66 -10.47 -32.76 -25.88
CA ALA A 66 -10.12 -31.35 -25.97
C ALA A 66 -10.74 -30.73 -27.23
N GLU A 67 -11.58 -29.71 -27.08
CA GLU A 67 -12.15 -28.93 -28.17
C GLU A 67 -11.37 -27.64 -28.43
N THR A 68 -10.83 -27.02 -27.37
CA THR A 68 -10.04 -25.81 -27.48
C THR A 68 -8.65 -26.06 -26.92
N ILE A 69 -7.64 -25.55 -27.63
CA ILE A 69 -6.24 -25.52 -27.20
C ILE A 69 -5.76 -24.10 -27.18
N ILE A 70 -5.27 -23.65 -26.03
CA ILE A 70 -4.61 -22.36 -25.85
C ILE A 70 -3.13 -22.61 -25.67
N ARG A 71 -2.31 -21.98 -26.49
CA ARG A 71 -0.85 -22.07 -26.45
C ARG A 71 -0.28 -20.72 -26.15
N LYS A 72 0.59 -20.60 -25.14
CA LYS A 72 1.22 -19.33 -24.76
C LYS A 72 2.72 -19.44 -24.65
N PHE A 73 3.41 -18.40 -25.07
CA PHE A 73 4.76 -18.08 -24.68
C PHE A 73 4.73 -17.14 -23.48
N HIS A 74 5.56 -17.38 -22.50
CA HIS A 74 5.80 -16.45 -21.39
C HIS A 74 7.07 -15.69 -21.73
N ILE A 75 6.92 -14.43 -22.13
CA ILE A 75 8.02 -13.59 -22.67
C ILE A 75 8.42 -12.54 -21.65
N ARG A 76 9.73 -12.33 -21.53
CA ARG A 76 10.31 -11.25 -20.74
C ARG A 76 11.46 -10.56 -21.46
N TYR A 77 11.80 -9.35 -21.07
CA TYR A 77 13.07 -8.76 -21.49
C TYR A 77 14.24 -9.51 -20.82
N ARG A 78 15.36 -9.60 -21.52
CA ARG A 78 16.59 -10.15 -20.94
C ARG A 78 17.00 -9.35 -19.72
N GLY A 79 17.30 -10.04 -18.60
CA GLY A 79 17.67 -9.41 -17.32
C GLY A 79 16.49 -8.97 -16.45
N THR A 80 15.23 -9.21 -16.88
CA THR A 80 14.05 -9.06 -16.04
C THR A 80 13.51 -10.43 -15.61
N ASN A 81 12.70 -10.46 -14.54
CA ASN A 81 12.14 -11.71 -13.99
C ASN A 81 10.61 -11.75 -14.06
N THR A 82 9.98 -10.87 -14.83
CA THR A 82 8.52 -10.81 -14.96
C THR A 82 8.09 -11.24 -16.35
N PRO A 83 7.86 -12.54 -16.60
CA PRO A 83 7.33 -13.01 -17.86
C PRO A 83 5.87 -12.60 -18.03
N LEU A 84 5.48 -12.26 -19.25
CA LEU A 84 4.11 -11.95 -19.65
C LEU A 84 3.59 -13.04 -20.57
N PRO A 85 2.38 -13.57 -20.30
CA PRO A 85 1.78 -14.58 -21.18
C PRO A 85 1.30 -13.94 -22.49
N ILE A 86 1.82 -14.42 -23.60
CA ILE A 86 1.52 -13.97 -24.97
C ILE A 86 1.05 -15.19 -25.78
N ASP A 87 0.03 -15.03 -26.57
CA ASP A 87 -0.41 -16.12 -27.45
C ASP A 87 0.72 -16.53 -28.40
N ALA A 88 0.95 -17.84 -28.52
CA ALA A 88 2.05 -18.35 -29.32
C ALA A 88 1.81 -18.06 -30.83
N GLY A 89 2.77 -17.39 -31.45
CA GLY A 89 2.73 -16.96 -32.84
C GLY A 89 4.12 -16.93 -33.46
N SER A 90 4.26 -16.29 -34.62
CA SER A 90 5.57 -15.97 -35.21
C SER A 90 6.37 -15.04 -34.29
N ILE A 91 7.68 -14.99 -34.46
CA ILE A 91 8.58 -14.11 -33.71
C ILE A 91 8.11 -12.65 -33.75
N ALA A 92 7.70 -12.17 -34.95
CA ALA A 92 7.24 -10.80 -35.12
C ALA A 92 5.92 -10.54 -34.36
N GLU A 93 4.92 -11.40 -34.53
CA GLU A 93 3.64 -11.31 -33.83
C GLU A 93 3.82 -11.36 -32.28
N THR A 94 4.67 -12.27 -31.80
CA THR A 94 4.98 -12.42 -30.38
C THR A 94 5.66 -11.16 -29.83
N ARG A 95 6.59 -10.56 -30.57
CA ARG A 95 7.27 -9.30 -30.20
C ARG A 95 6.28 -8.15 -30.09
N ASP A 96 5.44 -7.96 -31.11
CA ASP A 96 4.46 -6.87 -31.15
C ASP A 96 3.41 -7.02 -30.02
N ALA A 97 2.89 -8.23 -29.83
CA ALA A 97 1.95 -8.54 -28.77
C ALA A 97 2.57 -8.33 -27.39
N PHE A 98 3.83 -8.76 -27.19
CA PHE A 98 4.56 -8.53 -25.93
C PHE A 98 4.72 -7.04 -25.64
N GLN A 99 5.14 -6.23 -26.63
CA GLN A 99 5.28 -4.78 -26.44
C GLN A 99 3.95 -4.11 -26.10
N ALA A 100 2.85 -4.53 -26.75
CA ALA A 100 1.52 -4.01 -26.45
C ALA A 100 1.08 -4.34 -25.02
N VAL A 101 1.23 -5.60 -24.58
CA VAL A 101 0.91 -6.05 -23.24
C VAL A 101 1.82 -5.39 -22.20
N HIS A 102 3.12 -5.28 -22.47
CA HIS A 102 4.09 -4.63 -21.59
C HIS A 102 3.75 -3.14 -21.42
N ARG A 103 3.48 -2.43 -22.53
CA ARG A 103 3.04 -1.01 -22.47
C ARG A 103 1.74 -0.85 -21.70
N ALA A 104 0.77 -1.73 -21.91
CA ALA A 104 -0.50 -1.68 -21.19
C ALA A 104 -0.34 -1.93 -19.68
N ARG A 105 0.65 -2.74 -19.29
CA ARG A 105 0.89 -3.09 -17.87
C ARG A 105 1.80 -2.08 -17.15
N PHE A 106 2.88 -1.64 -17.83
CA PHE A 106 3.95 -0.85 -17.21
C PHE A 106 4.00 0.61 -17.69
N GLY A 107 3.24 1.00 -18.71
CA GLY A 107 3.23 2.36 -19.26
C GLY A 107 4.41 2.70 -20.18
N PHE A 108 5.37 1.79 -20.36
CA PHE A 108 6.56 1.98 -21.21
C PHE A 108 6.94 0.71 -21.95
N VAL A 109 7.88 0.84 -22.89
CA VAL A 109 8.57 -0.28 -23.55
C VAL A 109 10.06 -0.02 -23.56
N MET A 110 10.85 -1.10 -23.58
CA MET A 110 12.28 -1.07 -23.90
C MET A 110 12.49 -1.44 -25.36
N ASP A 111 13.61 -1.03 -25.96
CA ASP A 111 13.93 -1.45 -27.30
C ASP A 111 14.31 -2.95 -27.30
N PRO A 112 13.55 -3.81 -28.01
CA PRO A 112 13.84 -5.25 -28.05
C PRO A 112 15.14 -5.60 -28.75
N ASP A 113 15.62 -4.72 -29.66
CA ASP A 113 16.86 -4.95 -30.39
C ASP A 113 18.09 -4.65 -29.53
N GLU A 114 17.94 -3.73 -28.55
CA GLU A 114 18.99 -3.42 -27.56
C GLU A 114 18.97 -4.43 -26.40
N ARG A 115 17.79 -4.76 -25.87
CA ARG A 115 17.65 -5.61 -24.66
C ARG A 115 17.52 -7.09 -24.97
N GLY A 116 16.94 -7.45 -26.08
CA GLY A 116 16.55 -8.83 -26.41
C GLY A 116 15.34 -9.32 -25.60
N LEU A 117 14.60 -10.28 -26.18
CA LEU A 117 13.51 -10.96 -25.53
C LEU A 117 13.89 -12.40 -25.21
N ILE A 118 13.40 -12.93 -24.09
CA ILE A 118 13.61 -14.30 -23.64
C ILE A 118 12.24 -15.00 -23.60
N ILE A 119 12.18 -16.19 -24.16
CA ILE A 119 11.09 -17.14 -23.89
C ILE A 119 11.44 -17.82 -22.57
N ASP A 120 10.78 -17.39 -21.48
CA ASP A 120 10.99 -17.88 -20.14
C ASP A 120 10.44 -19.30 -19.97
N SER A 121 9.17 -19.45 -20.31
CA SER A 121 8.46 -20.75 -20.33
C SER A 121 7.41 -20.78 -21.42
N VAL A 122 6.84 -21.96 -21.65
CA VAL A 122 5.69 -22.17 -22.54
C VAL A 122 4.60 -22.90 -21.81
N SER A 123 3.34 -22.59 -22.10
CA SER A 123 2.19 -23.27 -21.51
C SER A 123 1.16 -23.65 -22.57
N VAL A 124 0.49 -24.78 -22.31
CA VAL A 124 -0.65 -25.27 -23.08
C VAL A 124 -1.80 -25.55 -22.14
N GLU A 125 -2.94 -24.98 -22.45
CA GLU A 125 -4.20 -25.28 -21.78
C GLU A 125 -5.13 -25.99 -22.78
N ALA A 126 -5.49 -27.24 -22.47
CA ALA A 126 -6.51 -28.01 -23.21
C ALA A 126 -7.82 -27.90 -22.45
N ILE A 127 -8.89 -27.56 -23.15
CA ILE A 127 -10.22 -27.32 -22.59
C ILE A 127 -11.19 -28.27 -23.26
N SER A 128 -11.98 -29.01 -22.45
CA SER A 128 -13.05 -29.84 -22.96
C SER A 128 -14.22 -29.01 -23.45
N GLY A 129 -14.91 -29.46 -24.46
CA GLY A 129 -16.20 -28.89 -24.83
C GLY A 129 -17.25 -29.05 -23.72
N THR A 130 -17.96 -28.01 -23.45
CA THR A 130 -19.22 -28.10 -22.72
C THR A 130 -20.29 -28.59 -23.73
N GLU A 131 -20.81 -29.80 -23.56
CA GLU A 131 -22.16 -30.05 -24.06
C GLU A 131 -23.04 -28.99 -23.38
N THR A 132 -23.43 -27.97 -24.14
CA THR A 132 -24.39 -26.96 -23.66
C THR A 132 -25.71 -27.67 -23.45
N ARG A 133 -25.84 -28.38 -22.32
CA ARG A 133 -27.16 -28.77 -21.83
C ARG A 133 -27.86 -27.47 -21.48
N VAL A 134 -28.56 -26.94 -22.47
CA VAL A 134 -29.60 -25.96 -22.20
C VAL A 134 -30.65 -26.76 -21.41
N ASP A 135 -30.58 -26.72 -20.09
CA ASP A 135 -31.64 -27.20 -19.24
C ASP A 135 -32.89 -26.40 -19.60
N HIS A 136 -33.74 -27.00 -20.44
CA HIS A 136 -35.12 -26.58 -20.57
C HIS A 136 -35.76 -26.89 -19.22
N LEU A 137 -35.71 -25.94 -18.28
CA LEU A 137 -36.54 -25.98 -17.08
C LEU A 137 -37.99 -26.06 -17.61
N SER A 138 -38.58 -27.23 -17.46
CA SER A 138 -39.87 -27.59 -18.05
C SER A 138 -40.96 -26.70 -17.47
N GLU A 139 -41.72 -26.00 -18.33
CA GLU A 139 -42.94 -25.28 -17.97
C GLU A 139 -44.09 -26.19 -17.54
N SER A 140 -43.92 -27.51 -17.64
CA SER A 140 -45.00 -28.47 -17.41
C SER A 140 -45.45 -28.48 -15.94
N GLY A 141 -46.61 -27.89 -15.69
CA GLY A 141 -47.33 -27.98 -14.42
C GLY A 141 -47.44 -26.68 -13.59
N ARG A 142 -46.96 -25.54 -14.09
CA ARG A 142 -47.16 -24.28 -13.39
C ARG A 142 -48.53 -23.66 -13.78
N GLU A 143 -49.49 -23.75 -12.86
CA GLU A 143 -50.72 -22.97 -12.99
C GLU A 143 -50.39 -21.47 -12.84
N ALA A 144 -50.95 -20.65 -13.74
CA ALA A 144 -50.75 -19.23 -13.74
C ALA A 144 -51.42 -18.53 -12.52
N GLY A 145 -50.81 -18.75 -11.34
CA GLY A 145 -51.27 -18.09 -10.11
C GLY A 145 -50.43 -16.86 -9.80
N THR A 146 -50.95 -15.68 -10.04
CA THR A 146 -50.36 -14.36 -9.63
C THR A 146 -50.81 -13.92 -8.26
N ALA A 147 -51.56 -14.71 -7.50
CA ALA A 147 -52.04 -14.34 -6.16
C ALA A 147 -50.93 -14.44 -5.13
N PRO A 148 -50.78 -13.45 -4.22
CA PRO A 148 -49.85 -13.55 -3.13
C PRO A 148 -50.28 -14.71 -2.19
N VAL A 149 -49.29 -15.37 -1.59
CA VAL A 149 -49.53 -16.46 -0.61
C VAL A 149 -49.74 -15.89 0.81
N ALA A 150 -49.27 -14.68 1.05
CA ALA A 150 -49.41 -13.96 2.31
C ALA A 150 -49.15 -12.45 2.12
N ASP A 151 -49.59 -11.65 3.09
CA ASP A 151 -49.16 -10.28 3.28
C ASP A 151 -48.35 -10.17 4.57
N VAL A 152 -47.21 -9.45 4.50
CA VAL A 152 -46.33 -9.23 5.65
C VAL A 152 -46.03 -7.75 5.84
N ASN A 153 -45.79 -7.35 7.08
CA ASN A 153 -45.35 -5.99 7.36
C ASN A 153 -43.84 -5.90 7.23
N ALA A 154 -43.36 -5.00 6.38
CA ALA A 154 -41.94 -4.73 6.18
C ALA A 154 -41.66 -3.23 6.11
N VAL A 155 -40.39 -2.82 6.34
CA VAL A 155 -39.98 -1.43 6.32
C VAL A 155 -39.28 -1.11 5.00
N PHE A 156 -39.81 -0.12 4.28
CA PHE A 156 -39.20 0.44 3.06
C PHE A 156 -39.05 1.95 3.20
N ALA A 157 -37.86 2.45 2.98
CA ALA A 157 -37.51 3.87 3.15
C ALA A 157 -37.95 4.45 4.52
N GLY A 158 -37.75 3.67 5.60
CA GLY A 158 -38.10 4.06 6.96
C GLY A 158 -39.59 3.99 7.31
N GLN A 159 -40.47 3.48 6.41
CA GLN A 159 -41.91 3.38 6.63
C GLN A 159 -42.38 1.93 6.63
N TRP A 160 -43.21 1.58 7.60
CA TRP A 160 -43.91 0.29 7.65
C TRP A 160 -44.96 0.19 6.53
N ARG A 161 -44.95 -0.91 5.79
CA ARG A 161 -45.93 -1.22 4.74
C ARG A 161 -46.34 -2.68 4.81
N SER A 162 -47.61 -2.95 4.57
CA SER A 162 -48.10 -4.31 4.26
C SER A 162 -47.75 -4.61 2.83
N ILE A 163 -47.01 -5.67 2.56
CA ILE A 163 -46.51 -6.06 1.25
C ILE A 163 -46.84 -7.52 0.93
N PRO A 164 -47.16 -7.83 -0.33
CA PRO A 164 -47.47 -9.20 -0.76
C PRO A 164 -46.22 -10.08 -0.81
N VAL A 165 -46.41 -11.36 -0.47
CA VAL A 165 -45.40 -12.40 -0.60
C VAL A 165 -45.86 -13.40 -1.67
N PHE A 166 -44.98 -13.71 -2.60
CA PHE A 166 -45.21 -14.64 -3.71
C PHE A 166 -44.24 -15.81 -3.61
N GLU A 167 -44.69 -17.03 -4.04
CA GLU A 167 -43.83 -18.19 -4.22
C GLU A 167 -43.42 -18.30 -5.69
N ARG A 168 -42.10 -18.28 -5.97
CA ARG A 168 -41.56 -18.32 -7.33
C ARG A 168 -41.97 -19.57 -8.10
N GLU A 169 -42.03 -20.68 -7.41
CA GLU A 169 -42.40 -21.99 -8.02
C GLU A 169 -43.83 -22.01 -8.58
N ARG A 170 -44.70 -21.12 -8.09
CA ARG A 170 -46.11 -20.99 -8.57
C ARG A 170 -46.25 -19.98 -9.69
N MET A 171 -45.16 -19.27 -10.07
CA MET A 171 -45.23 -18.23 -11.06
C MET A 171 -44.91 -18.74 -12.46
N ALA A 172 -45.79 -18.50 -13.43
CA ALA A 172 -45.56 -18.83 -14.83
C ALA A 172 -44.73 -17.77 -15.56
N ALA A 173 -44.11 -18.13 -16.68
CA ALA A 173 -43.43 -17.22 -17.57
C ALA A 173 -44.37 -16.08 -17.99
N GLY A 174 -43.84 -14.83 -18.05
CA GLY A 174 -44.63 -13.63 -18.32
C GLY A 174 -45.32 -12.99 -17.10
N THR A 175 -45.27 -13.66 -15.92
CA THR A 175 -45.79 -13.04 -14.68
C THR A 175 -45.01 -11.80 -14.32
N ASN A 176 -45.77 -10.71 -14.01
CA ASN A 176 -45.22 -9.42 -13.60
C ASN A 176 -45.69 -9.05 -12.20
N ILE A 177 -44.73 -8.66 -11.33
CA ILE A 177 -44.98 -8.22 -9.96
C ILE A 177 -44.41 -6.82 -9.79
N GLN A 178 -45.26 -5.91 -9.33
CA GLN A 178 -44.82 -4.55 -8.96
C GLN A 178 -44.30 -4.54 -7.51
N GLY A 179 -43.17 -3.90 -7.28
CA GLY A 179 -42.66 -3.65 -5.92
C GLY A 179 -43.42 -2.51 -5.23
N PRO A 180 -43.46 -2.51 -3.87
CA PRO A 180 -42.72 -3.41 -3.01
C PRO A 180 -43.38 -4.80 -2.87
N ALA A 181 -42.59 -5.87 -2.96
CA ALA A 181 -43.04 -7.25 -2.81
C ALA A 181 -41.89 -8.15 -2.34
N ILE A 182 -42.20 -9.33 -1.80
CA ILE A 182 -41.24 -10.40 -1.50
C ILE A 182 -41.58 -11.61 -2.36
N ILE A 183 -40.56 -12.17 -3.02
CA ILE A 183 -40.66 -13.42 -3.77
C ILE A 183 -39.77 -14.44 -3.04
N VAL A 184 -40.39 -15.48 -2.50
CA VAL A 184 -39.71 -16.57 -1.79
C VAL A 184 -39.55 -17.79 -2.70
N GLU A 185 -38.46 -18.51 -2.51
CA GLU A 185 -38.17 -19.79 -3.14
C GLU A 185 -37.40 -20.70 -2.18
N GLN A 186 -37.23 -21.97 -2.51
CA GLN A 186 -36.65 -22.95 -1.57
C GLN A 186 -35.25 -22.56 -1.05
N THR A 187 -34.43 -21.87 -1.84
CA THR A 187 -33.03 -21.64 -1.56
C THR A 187 -32.69 -20.15 -1.37
N THR A 188 -33.59 -19.25 -1.70
CA THR A 188 -33.36 -17.79 -1.63
C THR A 188 -34.65 -16.99 -1.49
N THR A 189 -34.50 -15.71 -1.24
CA THR A 189 -35.62 -14.74 -1.18
C THR A 189 -35.20 -13.48 -1.93
N THR A 190 -36.09 -13.01 -2.80
CA THR A 190 -35.90 -11.79 -3.56
C THR A 190 -36.81 -10.71 -3.04
N VAL A 191 -36.27 -9.54 -2.69
CA VAL A 191 -37.02 -8.35 -2.33
C VAL A 191 -37.12 -7.46 -3.57
N VAL A 192 -38.34 -7.18 -3.99
CA VAL A 192 -38.63 -6.22 -5.06
C VAL A 192 -38.90 -4.87 -4.42
N GLU A 193 -37.97 -3.94 -4.60
CA GLU A 193 -38.05 -2.61 -4.00
C GLU A 193 -39.15 -1.74 -4.61
N PRO A 194 -39.65 -0.69 -3.90
CA PRO A 194 -40.53 0.29 -4.49
C PRO A 194 -39.93 0.91 -5.77
N GLY A 195 -40.75 1.01 -6.83
CA GLY A 195 -40.29 1.52 -8.13
C GLY A 195 -39.53 0.50 -8.99
N TRP A 196 -39.47 -0.77 -8.55
CA TRP A 196 -39.01 -1.91 -9.33
C TRP A 196 -40.18 -2.82 -9.74
N GLN A 197 -39.95 -3.54 -10.81
CA GLN A 197 -40.85 -4.57 -11.33
C GLN A 197 -40.07 -5.87 -11.54
N ALA A 198 -40.65 -6.98 -11.15
CA ALA A 198 -40.12 -8.32 -11.37
C ALA A 198 -40.92 -9.03 -12.46
N GLU A 199 -40.24 -9.62 -13.44
CA GLU A 199 -40.84 -10.38 -14.55
C GLU A 199 -40.22 -11.78 -14.56
N ILE A 200 -41.04 -12.82 -14.68
CA ILE A 200 -40.55 -14.18 -14.94
C ILE A 200 -40.33 -14.33 -16.44
N THR A 201 -39.10 -14.63 -16.85
CA THR A 201 -38.73 -14.85 -18.26
C THR A 201 -39.19 -16.21 -18.76
N LEU A 202 -39.10 -16.43 -20.08
CA LEU A 202 -39.36 -17.76 -20.69
C LEU A 202 -38.43 -18.87 -20.19
N ARG A 203 -37.24 -18.51 -19.68
CA ARG A 203 -36.28 -19.43 -19.04
C ARG A 203 -36.51 -19.58 -17.55
N LEU A 204 -37.59 -19.02 -17.03
CA LEU A 204 -37.93 -18.95 -15.62
C LEU A 204 -36.96 -18.13 -14.76
N ASP A 205 -36.09 -17.33 -15.37
CA ASP A 205 -35.30 -16.36 -14.65
C ASP A 205 -36.20 -15.24 -14.09
N LEU A 206 -35.83 -14.67 -12.96
CA LEU A 206 -36.48 -13.50 -12.41
C LEU A 206 -35.71 -12.24 -12.88
N LEU A 207 -36.32 -11.47 -13.75
CA LEU A 207 -35.76 -10.22 -14.28
C LEU A 207 -36.37 -9.03 -13.54
N LEU A 208 -35.57 -8.43 -12.64
CA LEU A 208 -35.94 -7.17 -12.00
C LEU A 208 -35.60 -6.01 -12.95
N LYS A 209 -36.59 -5.13 -13.18
CA LYS A 209 -36.43 -3.91 -13.97
C LYS A 209 -36.85 -2.72 -13.15
N ARG A 210 -36.11 -1.62 -13.26
CA ARG A 210 -36.52 -0.36 -12.65
C ARG A 210 -37.74 0.21 -13.43
N ALA A 211 -38.89 0.21 -12.81
CA ALA A 211 -40.15 0.72 -13.41
C ALA A 211 -40.26 2.25 -13.30
N VAL A 212 -39.74 2.82 -12.21
CA VAL A 212 -39.66 4.27 -12.02
C VAL A 212 -38.20 4.67 -12.29
N PRO A 213 -37.94 5.49 -13.32
CA PRO A 213 -36.61 6.02 -13.53
C PRO A 213 -36.12 6.66 -12.24
N ARG A 214 -34.87 6.34 -11.84
CA ARG A 214 -34.24 7.09 -10.77
C ARG A 214 -34.31 8.55 -11.21
N ALA A 215 -34.81 9.42 -10.33
CA ALA A 215 -34.61 10.83 -10.57
C ALA A 215 -33.13 10.99 -10.86
N THR A 216 -32.79 11.29 -12.09
CA THR A 216 -31.42 11.57 -12.48
C THR A 216 -31.05 12.76 -11.62
N ARG A 217 -30.33 12.53 -10.52
CA ARG A 217 -29.51 13.55 -9.90
C ARG A 217 -28.33 13.82 -10.85
N ILE A 218 -28.68 14.18 -12.07
CA ILE A 218 -27.85 14.88 -13.01
C ILE A 218 -27.99 16.33 -12.62
N ALA A 219 -26.90 16.84 -12.15
CA ALA A 219 -26.65 18.14 -11.56
C ALA A 219 -26.79 18.14 -10.02
N ALA A 220 -26.16 17.20 -9.30
CA ALA A 220 -25.32 17.68 -8.22
C ALA A 220 -24.31 18.57 -8.95
N GLY A 221 -24.49 19.88 -8.90
CA GLY A 221 -23.50 20.81 -9.40
C GLY A 221 -22.18 20.55 -8.69
N ILE A 222 -21.14 21.23 -9.09
CA ILE A 222 -19.82 21.24 -8.39
C ILE A 222 -19.93 21.62 -6.90
N GLU A 223 -21.12 21.83 -6.36
CA GLU A 223 -21.40 22.04 -4.94
C GLU A 223 -21.31 20.73 -4.16
N ALA A 224 -20.79 20.80 -2.93
CA ALA A 224 -20.56 19.65 -2.08
C ALA A 224 -21.88 18.94 -1.69
N ASP A 225 -22.12 17.75 -2.21
CA ASP A 225 -23.17 16.84 -1.78
C ASP A 225 -22.58 15.79 -0.82
N PRO A 226 -23.13 15.60 0.39
CA PRO A 226 -22.56 14.66 1.38
C PRO A 226 -22.48 13.21 0.88
N VAL A 227 -23.43 12.75 0.06
CA VAL A 227 -23.45 11.38 -0.47
C VAL A 227 -22.36 11.23 -1.54
N LEU A 228 -22.24 12.19 -2.44
CA LEU A 228 -21.19 12.17 -3.46
C LEU A 228 -19.81 12.38 -2.83
N LEU A 229 -19.69 13.16 -1.76
CA LEU A 229 -18.45 13.32 -1.04
C LEU A 229 -17.92 11.97 -0.52
N GLU A 230 -18.79 11.15 0.06
CA GLU A 230 -18.40 9.81 0.51
C GLU A 230 -18.07 8.88 -0.67
N VAL A 231 -18.85 8.95 -1.75
CA VAL A 231 -18.57 8.17 -2.97
C VAL A 231 -17.21 8.52 -3.55
N PHE A 232 -16.89 9.82 -3.72
CA PHE A 232 -15.59 10.24 -4.25
C PHE A 232 -14.45 9.94 -3.30
N ASN A 233 -14.63 10.08 -1.97
CA ASN A 233 -13.67 9.63 -0.98
C ASN A 233 -13.26 8.18 -1.21
N ASN A 234 -14.26 7.29 -1.26
CA ASN A 234 -14.03 5.86 -1.44
C ASN A 234 -13.43 5.54 -2.81
N LEU A 235 -13.84 6.24 -3.87
CA LEU A 235 -13.26 6.06 -5.20
C LEU A 235 -11.78 6.46 -5.24
N PHE A 236 -11.41 7.63 -4.70
CA PHE A 236 -10.01 8.06 -4.64
C PHE A 236 -9.15 7.12 -3.79
N MET A 237 -9.63 6.69 -2.63
CA MET A 237 -8.93 5.71 -1.78
C MET A 237 -8.74 4.38 -2.52
N SER A 238 -9.80 3.88 -3.19
CA SER A 238 -9.76 2.64 -3.95
C SER A 238 -8.73 2.69 -5.10
N ILE A 239 -8.56 3.83 -5.77
CA ILE A 239 -7.52 3.98 -6.79
C ILE A 239 -6.13 3.79 -6.15
N ALA A 240 -5.85 4.44 -5.03
CA ALA A 240 -4.58 4.30 -4.34
C ALA A 240 -4.34 2.86 -3.83
N GLU A 241 -5.38 2.16 -3.37
CA GLU A 241 -5.31 0.75 -2.98
C GLU A 241 -4.99 -0.16 -4.17
N GLN A 242 -5.62 0.07 -5.32
CA GLN A 242 -5.33 -0.67 -6.54
C GLN A 242 -3.91 -0.43 -7.05
N MET A 243 -3.40 0.80 -6.96
CA MET A 243 -1.99 1.11 -7.21
C MET A 243 -1.07 0.28 -6.29
N GLY A 244 -1.38 0.26 -4.98
CA GLY A 244 -0.63 -0.52 -4.00
C GLY A 244 -0.64 -2.01 -4.27
N ALA A 245 -1.78 -2.58 -4.67
CA ALA A 245 -1.89 -3.99 -5.05
C ALA A 245 -1.02 -4.32 -6.28
N VAL A 246 -0.98 -3.43 -7.29
CA VAL A 246 -0.09 -3.60 -8.45
C VAL A 246 1.37 -3.56 -8.01
N LEU A 247 1.75 -2.60 -7.16
CA LEU A 247 3.12 -2.46 -6.65
C LEU A 247 3.56 -3.71 -5.90
N GLN A 248 2.79 -4.16 -4.92
CA GLN A 248 3.07 -5.36 -4.14
C GLN A 248 3.25 -6.60 -5.02
N ASN A 249 2.34 -6.82 -5.98
CA ASN A 249 2.35 -8.01 -6.83
C ASN A 249 3.48 -8.02 -7.85
N SER A 250 4.02 -6.86 -8.21
CA SER A 250 5.05 -6.70 -9.24
C SER A 250 6.46 -6.51 -8.69
N ALA A 251 6.61 -6.12 -7.42
CA ALA A 251 7.90 -5.82 -6.80
C ALA A 251 8.73 -7.07 -6.54
N TYR A 252 10.05 -6.85 -6.42
CA TYR A 252 11.07 -7.89 -6.22
C TYR A 252 11.63 -7.91 -4.80
N SER A 253 11.85 -6.73 -4.20
CA SER A 253 12.44 -6.64 -2.88
C SER A 253 11.49 -7.18 -1.81
N VAL A 254 12.08 -7.79 -0.78
CA VAL A 254 11.34 -8.23 0.42
C VAL A 254 10.64 -7.03 1.09
N ASN A 255 11.30 -5.87 1.07
CA ASN A 255 10.76 -4.66 1.70
C ASN A 255 9.40 -4.26 1.10
N ILE A 256 9.32 -4.18 -0.22
CA ILE A 256 8.06 -3.77 -0.89
C ILE A 256 7.06 -4.93 -0.92
N LYS A 257 7.50 -6.12 -1.33
CA LYS A 257 6.60 -7.26 -1.61
C LYS A 257 6.03 -7.91 -0.36
N GLU A 258 6.87 -8.18 0.64
CA GLU A 258 6.52 -8.95 1.83
C GLU A 258 6.21 -8.05 3.03
N ARG A 259 7.01 -7.02 3.23
CA ARG A 259 6.86 -6.10 4.36
C ARG A 259 5.91 -4.95 4.10
N LEU A 260 5.47 -4.74 2.84
CA LEU A 260 4.59 -3.67 2.41
C LEU A 260 5.14 -2.27 2.76
N ASP A 261 6.47 -2.11 2.65
CA ASP A 261 7.15 -0.85 2.92
C ASP A 261 7.09 0.07 1.69
N PHE A 262 5.88 0.48 1.37
CA PHE A 262 5.57 1.37 0.25
C PHE A 262 4.30 2.18 0.50
N SER A 263 4.09 3.21 -0.32
CA SER A 263 2.86 4.01 -0.31
C SER A 263 2.50 4.48 -1.71
N CYS A 264 1.19 4.55 -1.98
CA CYS A 264 0.63 5.09 -3.21
C CYS A 264 -0.36 6.20 -2.89
N ALA A 265 -0.36 7.26 -3.69
CA ALA A 265 -1.18 8.43 -3.41
C ALA A 265 -1.58 9.20 -4.68
N LEU A 266 -2.68 9.95 -4.58
CA LEU A 266 -3.24 10.82 -5.60
C LEU A 266 -3.14 12.27 -5.16
N PHE A 267 -2.83 13.14 -6.12
CA PHE A 267 -2.63 14.56 -5.88
C PHE A 267 -3.41 15.38 -6.91
N ASP A 268 -3.82 16.57 -6.52
CA ASP A 268 -4.44 17.54 -7.44
C ASP A 268 -3.40 18.19 -8.37
N SER A 269 -3.85 19.13 -9.20
CA SER A 269 -3.00 19.83 -10.16
C SER A 269 -1.83 20.60 -9.54
N GLU A 270 -1.96 21.00 -8.26
CA GLU A 270 -0.94 21.72 -7.50
C GLU A 270 -0.01 20.79 -6.71
N GLY A 271 -0.21 19.48 -6.80
CA GLY A 271 0.56 18.46 -6.07
C GLY A 271 0.18 18.35 -4.60
N ARG A 272 -1.03 18.79 -4.20
CA ARG A 272 -1.56 18.61 -2.86
C ARG A 272 -2.19 17.23 -2.73
N LEU A 273 -1.90 16.54 -1.63
CA LEU A 273 -2.42 15.21 -1.36
C LEU A 273 -3.94 15.21 -1.23
N VAL A 274 -4.61 14.41 -2.03
CA VAL A 274 -6.08 14.24 -2.04
C VAL A 274 -6.48 12.97 -1.31
N ALA A 275 -5.87 11.84 -1.68
CA ALA A 275 -6.16 10.55 -1.10
C ALA A 275 -4.97 9.61 -1.20
N ASN A 276 -4.95 8.64 -0.31
CA ASN A 276 -3.97 7.56 -0.25
C ASN A 276 -4.65 6.26 0.20
N ALA A 277 -3.98 5.15 0.01
CA ALA A 277 -4.34 3.91 0.69
C ALA A 277 -3.80 3.90 2.15
N PRO A 278 -4.24 2.98 3.01
CA PRO A 278 -3.75 2.85 4.40
C PRO A 278 -2.32 2.27 4.44
N HIS A 279 -1.39 2.97 3.80
CA HIS A 279 0.03 2.63 3.70
C HIS A 279 0.86 3.29 4.82
N VAL A 280 2.20 3.38 4.62
CA VAL A 280 3.15 3.82 5.64
C VAL A 280 2.94 5.30 6.00
N PRO A 281 2.62 5.65 7.27
CA PRO A 281 2.25 7.02 7.64
C PRO A 281 3.33 8.08 7.37
N VAL A 282 4.61 7.76 7.61
CA VAL A 282 5.71 8.71 7.35
C VAL A 282 5.85 9.03 5.87
N HIS A 283 5.56 8.09 4.97
CA HIS A 283 5.56 8.33 3.53
C HIS A 283 4.45 9.29 3.12
N LEU A 284 3.24 9.03 3.58
CA LEU A 284 2.03 9.72 3.13
C LEU A 284 2.07 11.22 3.43
N GLY A 285 2.50 11.59 4.62
CA GLY A 285 2.61 13.00 5.00
C GLY A 285 3.75 13.76 4.32
N SER A 286 4.70 13.08 3.68
CA SER A 286 5.86 13.70 3.02
C SER A 286 5.82 13.64 1.49
N MET A 287 4.97 12.78 0.89
CA MET A 287 4.94 12.61 -0.57
C MET A 287 4.49 13.86 -1.32
N GLY A 288 3.60 14.68 -0.74
CA GLY A 288 3.20 15.97 -1.34
C GLY A 288 4.38 16.90 -1.60
N GLY A 289 5.33 16.97 -0.68
CA GLY A 289 6.56 17.74 -0.85
C GLY A 289 7.42 17.25 -2.03
N ALA A 290 7.49 15.93 -2.23
CA ALA A 290 8.22 15.34 -3.37
C ALA A 290 7.56 15.68 -4.72
N VAL A 291 6.23 15.61 -4.81
CA VAL A 291 5.47 15.99 -6.02
C VAL A 291 5.66 17.48 -6.32
N GLN A 292 5.53 18.35 -5.31
CA GLN A 292 5.73 19.79 -5.45
C GLN A 292 7.16 20.15 -5.88
N ALA A 293 8.17 19.42 -5.38
CA ALA A 293 9.55 19.62 -5.81
C ALA A 293 9.74 19.34 -7.32
N ILE A 294 9.13 18.28 -7.85
CA ILE A 294 9.12 17.99 -9.29
C ILE A 294 8.41 19.11 -10.07
N ILE A 295 7.23 19.53 -9.61
CA ILE A 295 6.47 20.63 -10.24
C ILE A 295 7.34 21.89 -10.33
N GLN A 296 7.99 22.29 -9.24
CA GLN A 296 8.79 23.53 -9.16
C GLN A 296 10.07 23.45 -10.00
N ARG A 297 10.79 22.31 -9.96
CA ARG A 297 12.09 22.15 -10.65
C ARG A 297 11.94 21.94 -12.15
N ARG A 298 10.87 21.23 -12.58
CA ARG A 298 10.66 20.86 -14.00
C ARG A 298 9.73 21.83 -14.73
N LYS A 299 8.79 22.49 -14.04
CA LYS A 299 7.89 23.51 -14.63
C LYS A 299 7.42 23.17 -16.07
N GLU A 300 7.80 24.03 -17.04
CA GLU A 300 7.42 23.88 -18.45
C GLU A 300 8.05 22.68 -19.18
N ARG A 301 8.94 21.93 -18.53
CA ARG A 301 9.58 20.72 -19.11
C ARG A 301 8.76 19.45 -18.85
N ILE A 302 7.68 19.55 -18.12
CA ILE A 302 6.78 18.41 -17.85
C ILE A 302 5.99 18.11 -19.13
N ARG A 303 6.05 16.86 -19.61
CA ARG A 303 5.40 16.41 -20.85
C ARG A 303 4.56 15.14 -20.59
N PRO A 304 3.52 14.88 -21.40
CA PRO A 304 2.86 13.59 -21.41
C PRO A 304 3.85 12.46 -21.68
N GLY A 305 3.69 11.34 -20.98
CA GLY A 305 4.59 10.17 -21.12
C GLY A 305 5.90 10.27 -20.33
N ASN A 306 6.13 11.37 -19.61
CA ASN A 306 7.28 11.51 -18.71
C ASN A 306 6.94 10.97 -17.31
N VAL A 307 7.95 10.34 -16.68
CA VAL A 307 7.90 9.91 -15.29
C VAL A 307 9.18 10.33 -14.60
N TYR A 308 9.09 10.77 -13.36
CA TYR A 308 10.21 11.29 -12.58
C TYR A 308 10.46 10.44 -11.35
N ALA A 309 11.72 10.39 -10.90
CA ALA A 309 12.12 9.75 -9.64
C ALA A 309 12.93 10.72 -8.77
N LEU A 310 12.72 10.66 -7.46
CA LEU A 310 13.51 11.37 -6.47
C LEU A 310 13.50 10.66 -5.12
N ASN A 311 14.58 10.88 -4.35
CA ASN A 311 14.66 10.50 -2.93
C ASN A 311 15.27 11.62 -2.07
N ASP A 312 15.52 12.81 -2.65
CA ASP A 312 16.23 13.93 -2.03
C ASP A 312 15.51 14.46 -0.76
N PRO A 313 16.06 14.24 0.45
CA PRO A 313 15.43 14.67 1.70
C PRO A 313 15.36 16.19 1.86
N PHE A 314 16.19 16.95 1.14
CA PHE A 314 16.17 18.40 1.13
C PHE A 314 15.19 18.98 0.09
N ALA A 315 14.47 18.09 -0.63
CA ALA A 315 13.48 18.44 -1.64
C ALA A 315 12.21 17.58 -1.54
N GLY A 316 11.68 17.41 -0.33
CA GLY A 316 10.43 16.68 -0.08
C GLY A 316 10.57 15.15 0.01
N GLY A 317 11.79 14.62 -0.12
CA GLY A 317 12.09 13.23 0.24
C GLY A 317 12.17 13.03 1.76
N THR A 318 12.46 11.82 2.17
CA THR A 318 12.56 11.41 3.58
C THR A 318 13.97 10.92 3.92
N HIS A 319 14.37 9.75 3.42
CA HIS A 319 15.71 9.21 3.44
C HIS A 319 15.96 8.46 2.11
N LEU A 320 17.22 8.18 1.80
CA LEU A 320 17.59 7.75 0.45
C LEU A 320 16.96 6.43 -0.02
N PRO A 321 16.75 5.39 0.83
CA PRO A 321 16.09 4.17 0.39
C PRO A 321 14.65 4.38 -0.11
N ASP A 322 13.97 5.45 0.31
CA ASP A 322 12.59 5.79 -0.06
C ASP A 322 12.53 6.48 -1.43
N ILE A 323 12.65 5.73 -2.51
CA ILE A 323 12.53 6.29 -3.86
C ILE A 323 11.06 6.57 -4.18
N THR A 324 10.77 7.82 -4.51
CA THR A 324 9.43 8.26 -4.96
C THR A 324 9.41 8.38 -6.47
N VAL A 325 8.48 7.68 -7.12
CA VAL A 325 8.18 7.79 -8.55
C VAL A 325 6.93 8.63 -8.73
N VAL A 326 7.02 9.69 -9.54
CA VAL A 326 5.97 10.69 -9.76
C VAL A 326 5.57 10.72 -11.22
N THR A 327 4.28 10.57 -11.49
CA THR A 327 3.72 10.57 -12.86
C THR A 327 2.68 11.67 -13.01
N PRO A 328 2.85 12.62 -13.95
CA PRO A 328 1.86 13.63 -14.27
C PRO A 328 0.70 13.05 -15.09
N VAL A 329 -0.52 13.46 -14.78
CA VAL A 329 -1.75 13.04 -15.47
C VAL A 329 -2.35 14.22 -16.22
N PHE A 330 -2.32 14.17 -17.55
CA PHE A 330 -2.73 15.30 -18.41
C PHE A 330 -4.18 15.22 -18.90
N GLY A 331 -4.69 14.01 -19.19
CA GLY A 331 -5.92 13.85 -19.99
C GLY A 331 -5.73 14.50 -21.36
N ASN A 332 -6.71 15.28 -21.80
CA ASN A 332 -6.67 16.04 -23.06
C ASN A 332 -6.13 17.49 -22.89
N GLN A 333 -5.45 17.77 -21.78
CA GLN A 333 -5.00 19.12 -21.43
C GLN A 333 -3.50 19.30 -21.71
N LYS A 334 -3.05 20.56 -21.85
CA LYS A 334 -1.63 20.90 -22.04
C LYS A 334 -0.81 20.88 -20.73
N GLN A 335 -1.48 20.98 -19.60
CA GLN A 335 -0.87 20.96 -18.26
C GLN A 335 -1.42 19.75 -17.50
N PRO A 336 -0.64 19.17 -16.57
CA PRO A 336 -1.13 18.12 -15.71
C PRO A 336 -2.35 18.59 -14.90
N ARG A 337 -3.39 17.76 -14.84
CA ARG A 337 -4.58 18.02 -14.04
C ARG A 337 -4.54 17.29 -12.70
N PHE A 338 -3.80 16.20 -12.66
CA PHE A 338 -3.58 15.40 -11.48
C PHE A 338 -2.14 14.87 -11.47
N TRP A 339 -1.74 14.34 -10.32
CA TRP A 339 -0.50 13.61 -10.17
C TRP A 339 -0.78 12.31 -9.43
N VAL A 340 -0.05 11.28 -9.77
CA VAL A 340 0.00 10.04 -9.02
C VAL A 340 1.44 9.77 -8.62
N ALA A 341 1.64 9.25 -7.42
CA ALA A 341 2.96 8.88 -6.98
C ALA A 341 2.94 7.58 -6.17
N SER A 342 4.04 6.85 -6.29
CA SER A 342 4.36 5.71 -5.44
C SER A 342 5.72 5.92 -4.81
N ARG A 343 5.86 5.59 -3.52
CA ARG A 343 7.12 5.57 -2.78
C ARG A 343 7.37 4.17 -2.30
N GLY A 344 8.56 3.64 -2.53
CA GLY A 344 8.96 2.32 -2.07
C GLY A 344 10.32 2.39 -1.36
N HIS A 345 10.44 1.68 -0.24
CA HIS A 345 11.71 1.50 0.45
C HIS A 345 12.52 0.40 -0.24
N HIS A 346 13.48 0.80 -1.07
CA HIS A 346 14.37 -0.12 -1.77
C HIS A 346 15.30 -0.84 -0.80
N ALA A 347 15.60 -2.10 -1.07
CA ALA A 347 16.41 -2.91 -0.17
C ALA A 347 17.84 -2.40 0.00
N ASP A 348 18.40 -1.78 -1.05
CA ASP A 348 19.73 -1.17 -1.02
C ASP A 348 19.85 -0.11 -2.13
N VAL A 349 20.26 1.09 -1.76
CA VAL A 349 20.58 2.19 -2.69
C VAL A 349 22.03 2.64 -2.53
N GLY A 350 22.90 1.78 -2.02
CA GLY A 350 24.32 2.07 -1.73
C GLY A 350 24.54 2.51 -0.28
N GLY A 351 25.52 3.34 -0.06
CA GLY A 351 25.92 3.79 1.27
C GLY A 351 26.93 2.85 1.95
N LEU A 352 27.34 3.22 3.18
CA LEU A 352 28.40 2.54 3.92
C LEU A 352 28.04 1.09 4.27
N THR A 353 26.76 0.81 4.57
CA THR A 353 26.30 -0.51 5.03
C THR A 353 25.34 -1.16 4.05
N PRO A 354 25.33 -2.50 3.93
CA PRO A 354 24.25 -3.21 3.25
C PRO A 354 22.88 -2.83 3.85
N GLY A 355 21.88 -2.61 2.97
CA GLY A 355 20.57 -2.16 3.39
C GLY A 355 20.43 -0.64 3.53
N SER A 356 21.49 0.12 3.23
CA SER A 356 21.48 1.61 3.17
C SER A 356 20.96 2.31 4.43
N MET A 357 21.20 1.71 5.59
CA MET A 357 20.82 2.24 6.92
C MET A 357 22.05 2.30 7.83
N PRO A 358 23.11 3.05 7.46
CA PRO A 358 24.34 3.12 8.26
C PRO A 358 24.05 3.77 9.63
N PRO A 359 24.48 3.13 10.74
CA PRO A 359 24.21 3.68 12.07
C PRO A 359 25.05 4.91 12.40
N ASP A 360 26.20 5.11 11.73
CA ASP A 360 27.20 6.11 12.06
C ASP A 360 27.46 7.14 10.94
N SER A 361 26.52 7.26 9.96
CA SER A 361 26.64 8.25 8.87
C SER A 361 26.62 9.68 9.38
N ARG A 362 27.39 10.55 8.71
CA ARG A 362 27.50 11.97 9.00
C ARG A 362 27.09 12.87 7.85
N THR A 363 27.12 12.30 6.66
CA THR A 363 26.73 12.99 5.43
C THR A 363 25.76 12.15 4.64
N ILE A 364 24.91 12.81 3.84
CA ILE A 364 23.92 12.15 2.99
C ILE A 364 24.56 11.19 1.97
N GLU A 365 25.77 11.49 1.50
CA GLU A 365 26.52 10.66 0.56
C GLU A 365 26.89 9.30 1.16
N GLU A 366 27.13 9.23 2.47
CA GLU A 366 27.41 8.00 3.21
C GLU A 366 26.17 7.10 3.35
N GLU A 367 24.96 7.63 3.13
CA GLU A 367 23.70 6.93 3.24
C GLU A 367 23.27 6.25 1.94
N GLY A 368 23.81 6.68 0.78
CA GLY A 368 23.53 6.05 -0.51
C GLY A 368 23.49 7.03 -1.68
N VAL A 369 22.85 6.60 -2.76
CA VAL A 369 22.72 7.38 -3.99
C VAL A 369 21.61 8.41 -3.86
N LEU A 370 21.96 9.69 -4.03
CA LEU A 370 21.02 10.80 -4.04
C LEU A 370 20.40 10.98 -5.43
N ILE A 371 19.07 10.93 -5.51
CA ILE A 371 18.27 11.15 -6.72
C ILE A 371 17.45 12.43 -6.51
N THR A 372 17.78 13.49 -7.23
CA THR A 372 17.19 14.81 -6.97
C THR A 372 15.87 15.06 -7.72
N ASP A 373 15.84 14.82 -9.03
CA ASP A 373 14.67 14.98 -9.92
C ASP A 373 14.89 14.25 -11.25
N PHE A 374 15.30 12.99 -11.18
CA PHE A 374 15.69 12.20 -12.33
C PHE A 374 14.51 11.96 -13.26
N LEU A 375 14.69 12.26 -14.58
CA LEU A 375 13.74 11.90 -15.63
C LEU A 375 13.87 10.40 -15.91
N LEU A 376 12.95 9.61 -15.39
CA LEU A 376 13.00 8.15 -15.39
C LEU A 376 12.44 7.55 -16.69
N VAL A 377 11.29 8.09 -17.13
CA VAL A 377 10.68 7.77 -18.42
C VAL A 377 10.57 9.05 -19.24
N GLU A 378 11.03 9.03 -20.49
CA GLU A 378 10.98 10.13 -21.43
C GLU A 378 10.19 9.71 -22.66
N ASP A 379 9.10 10.42 -22.95
CA ASP A 379 8.20 10.13 -24.08
C ASP A 379 7.77 8.63 -24.16
N GLY A 380 7.50 8.02 -22.99
CA GLY A 380 7.09 6.62 -22.87
C GLY A 380 8.23 5.59 -23.01
N ARG A 381 9.50 6.02 -22.98
CA ARG A 381 10.69 5.15 -23.00
C ARG A 381 11.43 5.23 -21.68
N PHE A 382 11.66 4.08 -21.07
CA PHE A 382 12.42 3.98 -19.82
C PHE A 382 13.92 4.25 -20.10
N ARG A 383 14.52 5.18 -19.35
CA ARG A 383 15.93 5.59 -19.46
C ARG A 383 16.81 4.72 -18.57
N GLU A 384 16.81 3.43 -18.85
CA GLU A 384 17.44 2.43 -18.01
C GLU A 384 18.95 2.64 -17.85
N ASP A 385 19.70 2.81 -18.96
CA ASP A 385 21.15 2.95 -18.89
C ASP A 385 21.56 4.17 -18.06
N ALA A 386 20.86 5.29 -18.21
CA ALA A 386 21.12 6.48 -17.41
C ALA A 386 20.76 6.28 -15.93
N PHE A 387 19.75 5.47 -15.63
CA PHE A 387 19.40 5.13 -14.26
C PHE A 387 20.40 4.16 -13.62
N LEU A 388 20.86 3.16 -14.37
CA LEU A 388 21.93 2.26 -13.95
C LEU A 388 23.24 3.02 -13.70
N GLU A 389 23.61 3.94 -14.60
CA GLU A 389 24.76 4.81 -14.44
C GLU A 389 24.68 5.64 -13.14
N LEU A 390 23.52 6.22 -12.85
CA LEU A 390 23.28 6.97 -11.61
C LEU A 390 23.50 6.10 -10.35
N LEU A 391 23.02 4.86 -10.36
CA LEU A 391 23.13 3.95 -9.21
C LEU A 391 24.54 3.38 -9.01
N THR A 392 25.32 3.24 -10.11
CA THR A 392 26.64 2.59 -10.08
C THR A 392 27.82 3.55 -9.96
N ASN A 393 27.68 4.82 -10.41
CA ASN A 393 28.76 5.79 -10.42
C ASN A 393 28.87 6.63 -9.14
N ALA A 394 28.04 6.36 -8.13
CA ALA A 394 28.14 7.03 -6.84
C ALA A 394 29.38 6.57 -6.05
N ARG A 395 29.84 7.38 -5.09
CA ARG A 395 30.95 7.02 -4.21
C ARG A 395 30.72 5.72 -3.44
N TYR A 396 29.49 5.48 -3.04
CA TYR A 396 29.03 4.25 -2.39
C TYR A 396 27.85 3.69 -3.20
N PRO A 397 28.11 2.94 -4.27
CA PRO A 397 27.10 2.52 -5.25
C PRO A 397 26.10 1.51 -4.67
N ALA A 398 24.94 1.41 -5.29
CA ALA A 398 23.96 0.36 -4.99
C ALA A 398 24.53 -1.04 -5.29
N ARG A 399 24.24 -1.99 -4.40
CA ARG A 399 24.81 -3.35 -4.47
C ARG A 399 24.03 -4.30 -5.37
N ASN A 400 22.71 -4.09 -5.51
CA ASN A 400 21.82 -4.93 -6.30
C ASN A 400 20.94 -4.09 -7.24
N VAL A 401 21.58 -3.53 -8.28
CA VAL A 401 20.91 -2.61 -9.21
C VAL A 401 19.78 -3.28 -10.02
N SER A 402 19.87 -4.59 -10.27
CA SER A 402 18.80 -5.32 -10.97
C SER A 402 17.51 -5.36 -10.16
N GLN A 403 17.62 -5.51 -8.84
CA GLN A 403 16.48 -5.42 -7.94
C GLN A 403 15.89 -4.01 -7.90
N ASN A 404 16.74 -2.97 -7.87
CA ASN A 404 16.29 -1.58 -7.93
C ASN A 404 15.49 -1.29 -9.21
N VAL A 405 16.01 -1.73 -10.38
CA VAL A 405 15.30 -1.58 -11.66
C VAL A 405 13.95 -2.32 -11.62
N GLY A 406 13.91 -3.54 -11.11
CA GLY A 406 12.67 -4.31 -10.96
C GLY A 406 11.63 -3.60 -10.09
N ASP A 407 12.04 -3.06 -8.95
CA ASP A 407 11.15 -2.31 -8.04
C ASP A 407 10.69 -0.97 -8.65
N ILE A 408 11.56 -0.27 -9.41
CA ILE A 408 11.19 0.92 -10.18
C ILE A 408 10.13 0.60 -11.24
N HIS A 409 10.28 -0.52 -11.97
CA HIS A 409 9.26 -0.95 -12.93
C HIS A 409 7.90 -1.21 -12.24
N ALA A 410 7.92 -1.82 -11.06
CA ALA A 410 6.72 -2.05 -10.28
C ALA A 410 6.06 -0.71 -9.82
N GLN A 411 6.86 0.29 -9.44
CA GLN A 411 6.37 1.62 -9.09
C GLN A 411 5.77 2.35 -10.30
N ILE A 412 6.41 2.27 -11.47
CA ILE A 412 5.84 2.84 -12.72
C ILE A 412 4.51 2.15 -13.05
N ALA A 413 4.44 0.81 -12.96
CA ALA A 413 3.22 0.06 -13.22
C ALA A 413 2.08 0.44 -12.26
N ALA A 414 2.39 0.66 -10.98
CA ALA A 414 1.43 1.14 -9.99
C ALA A 414 0.89 2.54 -10.36
N ASN A 415 1.78 3.45 -10.74
CA ASN A 415 1.39 4.79 -11.18
C ASN A 415 0.52 4.75 -12.44
N GLU A 416 0.87 3.91 -13.42
CA GLU A 416 0.09 3.74 -14.65
C GLU A 416 -1.32 3.21 -14.36
N LYS A 417 -1.47 2.32 -13.35
CA LYS A 417 -2.79 1.91 -12.87
C LYS A 417 -3.57 3.12 -12.35
N GLY A 418 -2.96 3.97 -11.54
CA GLY A 418 -3.58 5.21 -11.03
C GLY A 418 -4.00 6.17 -12.14
N VAL A 419 -3.15 6.37 -13.16
CA VAL A 419 -3.45 7.20 -14.35
C VAL A 419 -4.71 6.70 -15.06
N ARG A 420 -4.79 5.39 -15.31
CA ARG A 420 -5.94 4.78 -16.01
C ARG A 420 -7.24 4.88 -15.21
N GLU A 421 -7.19 4.64 -13.92
CA GLU A 421 -8.38 4.73 -13.06
C GLU A 421 -8.87 6.19 -12.93
N LEU A 422 -7.96 7.17 -12.81
CA LEU A 422 -8.33 8.59 -12.85
C LEU A 422 -8.94 8.99 -14.20
N ALA A 423 -8.39 8.49 -15.31
CA ALA A 423 -8.96 8.75 -16.63
C ALA A 423 -10.37 8.17 -16.76
N ALA A 424 -10.60 6.93 -16.30
CA ALA A 424 -11.93 6.32 -16.28
C ALA A 424 -12.91 7.09 -15.39
N MET A 425 -12.46 7.61 -14.25
CA MET A 425 -13.28 8.44 -13.38
C MET A 425 -13.66 9.77 -14.07
N VAL A 426 -12.72 10.40 -14.77
CA VAL A 426 -12.98 11.62 -15.56
C VAL A 426 -13.96 11.35 -16.71
N GLU A 427 -13.84 10.20 -17.37
CA GLU A 427 -14.79 9.79 -18.42
C GLU A 427 -16.21 9.59 -17.83
N GLN A 428 -16.32 9.01 -16.65
CA GLN A 428 -17.60 8.71 -16.01
C GLN A 428 -18.28 9.94 -15.42
N PHE A 429 -17.54 10.84 -14.75
CA PHE A 429 -18.11 11.95 -13.98
C PHE A 429 -17.86 13.33 -14.58
N GLY A 430 -16.94 13.45 -15.54
CA GLY A 430 -16.46 14.71 -16.08
C GLY A 430 -15.32 15.33 -15.25
N LEU A 431 -14.41 16.04 -15.92
CA LEU A 431 -13.21 16.62 -15.31
C LEU A 431 -13.56 17.62 -14.19
N GLU A 432 -14.48 18.55 -14.44
CA GLU A 432 -14.87 19.58 -13.47
C GLU A 432 -15.42 18.99 -12.16
N MET A 433 -16.18 17.90 -12.26
CA MET A 433 -16.74 17.20 -11.09
C MET A 433 -15.61 16.54 -10.29
N VAL A 434 -14.69 15.83 -10.95
CA VAL A 434 -13.57 15.15 -10.28
C VAL A 434 -12.68 16.17 -9.54
N GLU A 435 -12.34 17.29 -10.19
CA GLU A 435 -11.54 18.36 -9.57
C GLU A 435 -12.26 19.03 -8.40
N ALA A 436 -13.55 19.32 -8.54
CA ALA A 436 -14.36 19.90 -7.47
C ALA A 436 -14.39 18.97 -6.24
N TYR A 437 -14.60 17.67 -6.46
CA TYR A 437 -14.63 16.71 -5.35
C TYR A 437 -13.26 16.42 -4.73
N MET A 438 -12.16 16.53 -5.46
CA MET A 438 -10.83 16.56 -4.84
C MET A 438 -10.70 17.73 -3.85
N GLY A 439 -11.22 18.90 -4.20
CA GLY A 439 -11.29 20.06 -3.30
C GLY A 439 -12.22 19.83 -2.11
N HIS A 440 -13.40 19.27 -2.32
CA HIS A 440 -14.37 18.99 -1.25
C HIS A 440 -13.88 17.95 -0.24
N VAL A 441 -13.20 16.89 -0.71
CA VAL A 441 -12.58 15.88 0.16
C VAL A 441 -11.53 16.50 1.08
N ARG A 442 -10.68 17.39 0.58
CA ARG A 442 -9.70 18.13 1.39
C ARG A 442 -10.39 19.10 2.37
N SER A 443 -11.37 19.86 1.90
CA SER A 443 -12.12 20.79 2.76
C SER A 443 -12.86 20.07 3.89
N ASN A 444 -13.41 18.87 3.62
CA ASN A 444 -14.02 18.04 4.65
C ASN A 444 -12.99 17.59 5.71
N ALA A 445 -11.80 17.15 5.28
CA ALA A 445 -10.73 16.79 6.20
C ALA A 445 -10.30 17.98 7.08
N ALA A 446 -10.15 19.17 6.47
CA ALA A 446 -9.86 20.41 7.21
C ALA A 446 -10.92 20.72 8.27
N GLU A 447 -12.21 20.61 7.93
CA GLU A 447 -13.29 20.87 8.87
C GLU A 447 -13.32 19.84 10.01
N ARG A 448 -13.02 18.57 9.74
CA ARG A 448 -12.92 17.53 10.79
C ARG A 448 -11.78 17.83 11.77
N VAL A 449 -10.64 18.25 11.27
CA VAL A 449 -9.51 18.68 12.13
C VAL A 449 -9.88 19.94 12.93
N ARG A 450 -10.59 20.92 12.36
CA ARG A 450 -11.07 22.09 13.11
C ARG A 450 -11.98 21.67 14.29
N ARG A 451 -12.85 20.68 14.12
CA ARG A 451 -13.68 20.14 15.21
C ARG A 451 -12.84 19.46 16.31
N VAL A 452 -11.74 18.84 15.94
CA VAL A 452 -10.79 18.29 16.91
C VAL A 452 -10.14 19.44 17.69
N ILE A 453 -9.67 20.49 16.99
CA ILE A 453 -9.03 21.67 17.59
C ILE A 453 -9.96 22.33 18.63
N ASP A 454 -11.27 22.38 18.39
CA ASP A 454 -12.27 22.91 19.33
C ASP A 454 -12.24 22.23 20.70
N ARG A 455 -11.75 21.01 20.78
CA ARG A 455 -11.68 20.20 22.03
C ARG A 455 -10.29 20.11 22.63
N LEU A 456 -9.24 20.53 21.89
CA LEU A 456 -7.86 20.46 22.33
C LEU A 456 -7.50 21.61 23.28
N LYS A 457 -6.45 21.40 24.06
CA LYS A 457 -5.86 22.42 24.93
C LYS A 457 -4.44 22.72 24.49
N SER A 458 -4.02 23.96 24.68
CA SER A 458 -2.63 24.35 24.49
C SER A 458 -1.72 23.60 25.47
N GLY A 459 -0.54 23.21 25.01
CA GLY A 459 0.41 22.45 25.80
C GLY A 459 1.83 22.56 25.29
N ARG A 460 2.76 21.97 26.02
CA ARG A 460 4.17 21.88 25.66
C ARG A 460 4.77 20.59 26.17
N PHE A 461 5.77 20.09 25.45
CA PHE A 461 6.53 18.91 25.84
C PHE A 461 7.97 18.99 25.37
N VAL A 462 8.86 18.29 26.06
CA VAL A 462 10.26 18.11 25.65
C VAL A 462 10.53 16.62 25.60
N GLN A 463 10.80 16.09 24.42
CA GLN A 463 11.20 14.71 24.21
C GLN A 463 12.72 14.62 24.14
N LYS A 464 13.30 13.88 25.07
CA LYS A 464 14.73 13.55 25.05
C LYS A 464 14.98 12.31 24.19
N MET A 465 16.11 12.31 23.49
CA MET A 465 16.60 11.16 22.71
C MET A 465 17.84 10.57 23.39
N ASP A 466 18.18 9.33 23.06
CA ASP A 466 19.34 8.61 23.61
C ASP A 466 20.67 9.34 23.32
N SER A 467 20.75 10.07 22.20
CA SER A 467 21.92 10.90 21.84
C SER A 467 22.09 12.14 22.73
N GLY A 468 21.12 12.45 23.57
CA GLY A 468 21.05 13.69 24.36
C GLY A 468 20.41 14.87 23.61
N ALA A 469 20.04 14.69 22.35
CA ALA A 469 19.27 15.70 21.62
C ALA A 469 17.85 15.83 22.19
N GLU A 470 17.26 17.01 22.09
CA GLU A 470 15.93 17.32 22.60
C GLU A 470 15.03 17.88 21.50
N ILE A 471 13.80 17.38 21.43
CA ILE A 471 12.73 17.90 20.58
C ILE A 471 11.77 18.66 21.47
N HIS A 472 11.65 19.96 21.26
CA HIS A 472 10.73 20.84 21.95
C HIS A 472 9.48 21.03 21.11
N VAL A 473 8.31 20.87 21.70
CA VAL A 473 7.01 21.12 21.06
C VAL A 473 6.18 22.04 21.94
N ARG A 474 5.67 23.11 21.36
CA ARG A 474 4.66 23.98 21.94
C ARG A 474 3.45 24.04 21.01
N ILE A 475 2.30 23.64 21.48
CA ILE A 475 1.04 23.71 20.76
C ILE A 475 0.20 24.82 21.37
N VAL A 476 -0.22 25.78 20.55
CA VAL A 476 -1.11 26.88 20.95
C VAL A 476 -2.41 26.73 20.18
N VAL A 477 -3.49 26.49 20.88
CA VAL A 477 -4.84 26.34 20.32
C VAL A 477 -5.55 27.69 20.39
N ASP A 478 -6.01 28.18 19.24
CA ASP A 478 -6.91 29.30 19.08
C ASP A 478 -8.31 28.78 18.72
N SER A 479 -9.15 28.60 19.73
CA SER A 479 -10.52 28.12 19.54
C SER A 479 -11.41 29.14 18.81
N GLY A 480 -11.08 30.44 18.85
CA GLY A 480 -11.83 31.48 18.16
C GLY A 480 -11.59 31.44 16.64
N ALA A 481 -10.35 31.23 16.22
CA ALA A 481 -9.98 31.04 14.82
C ALA A 481 -10.10 29.58 14.37
N ARG A 482 -10.31 28.64 15.27
CA ARG A 482 -10.33 27.17 15.04
C ARG A 482 -9.05 26.71 14.36
N ARG A 483 -7.90 27.18 14.87
CA ARG A 483 -6.55 26.90 14.36
C ARG A 483 -5.63 26.49 15.52
N ALA A 484 -4.58 25.79 15.19
CA ALA A 484 -3.51 25.49 16.13
C ALA A 484 -2.15 25.84 15.54
N SER A 485 -1.27 26.46 16.34
CA SER A 485 0.13 26.66 15.99
C SER A 485 0.98 25.61 16.70
N ILE A 486 1.81 24.91 15.95
CA ILE A 486 2.75 23.89 16.40
C ILE A 486 4.16 24.44 16.22
N ASP A 487 4.79 24.83 17.31
CA ASP A 487 6.08 25.49 17.34
C ASP A 487 7.15 24.57 17.91
N PHE A 488 8.23 24.35 17.14
CA PHE A 488 9.38 23.51 17.51
C PHE A 488 10.61 24.33 17.98
N HIS A 489 10.46 25.61 18.29
CA HIS A 489 11.56 26.41 18.83
C HIS A 489 12.07 25.85 20.16
N GLY A 490 13.41 25.85 20.32
CA GLY A 490 14.09 25.19 21.43
C GLY A 490 14.60 23.79 21.14
N THR A 491 14.17 23.16 20.03
CA THR A 491 14.71 21.90 19.55
C THR A 491 16.22 22.05 19.28
N SER A 492 16.98 20.99 19.58
CA SER A 492 18.43 20.93 19.37
C SER A 492 18.85 21.40 17.96
N PRO A 493 19.99 22.06 17.82
CA PRO A 493 20.56 22.37 16.52
C PRO A 493 20.78 21.12 15.67
N GLN A 494 21.01 21.29 14.37
CA GLN A 494 21.44 20.21 13.49
C GLN A 494 22.57 19.40 14.15
N VAL A 495 22.38 18.08 14.26
CA VAL A 495 23.34 17.18 14.87
C VAL A 495 24.36 16.65 13.86
N ALA A 496 25.51 16.21 14.36
CA ALA A 496 26.59 15.69 13.50
C ALA A 496 26.36 14.24 13.08
N ASP A 497 25.40 13.54 13.71
CA ASP A 497 24.97 12.20 13.38
C ASP A 497 23.77 12.21 12.42
N ASN A 498 23.17 11.07 12.17
CA ASN A 498 22.10 10.87 11.19
C ASN A 498 20.67 11.01 11.75
N PHE A 499 20.49 11.50 12.97
CA PHE A 499 19.20 11.72 13.60
C PHE A 499 18.51 13.03 13.17
N ASN A 500 19.09 13.76 12.21
CA ASN A 500 18.42 14.91 11.62
C ASN A 500 17.20 14.48 10.81
N ALA A 501 16.05 15.12 11.04
CA ALA A 501 14.82 14.86 10.30
C ALA A 501 14.51 15.97 9.30
N PRO A 502 14.33 15.70 8.02
CA PRO A 502 13.84 16.68 7.06
C PRO A 502 12.49 17.27 7.49
N SER A 503 12.21 18.52 7.10
CA SER A 503 10.95 19.19 7.46
C SER A 503 9.70 18.43 6.98
N SER A 504 9.80 17.67 5.91
CA SER A 504 8.75 16.75 5.40
C SER A 504 8.35 15.71 6.44
N ILE A 505 9.30 15.21 7.25
CA ILE A 505 9.05 14.26 8.34
C ILE A 505 8.26 14.92 9.47
N VAL A 506 8.58 16.17 9.82
CA VAL A 506 7.82 16.93 10.83
C VAL A 506 6.37 17.12 10.38
N GLN A 507 6.16 17.50 9.11
CA GLN A 507 4.84 17.64 8.53
C GLN A 507 4.06 16.31 8.56
N ALA A 508 4.73 15.21 8.21
CA ALA A 508 4.13 13.87 8.27
C ALA A 508 3.70 13.50 9.70
N ALA A 509 4.52 13.77 10.71
CA ALA A 509 4.21 13.49 12.11
C ALA A 509 3.03 14.34 12.61
N VAL A 510 3.00 15.63 12.29
CA VAL A 510 1.91 16.54 12.64
C VAL A 510 0.61 16.08 11.96
N LEU A 511 0.65 15.82 10.66
CA LEU A 511 -0.49 15.32 9.88
C LEU A 511 -1.05 14.03 10.49
N TYR A 512 -0.18 13.07 10.80
CA TYR A 512 -0.56 11.81 11.43
C TYR A 512 -1.25 12.03 12.77
N VAL A 513 -0.65 12.80 13.68
CA VAL A 513 -1.20 13.03 15.02
C VAL A 513 -2.59 13.65 14.95
N PHE A 514 -2.75 14.73 14.19
CA PHE A 514 -4.05 15.39 14.09
C PHE A 514 -5.10 14.53 13.37
N ARG A 515 -4.70 13.72 12.37
CA ARG A 515 -5.61 12.75 11.75
C ARG A 515 -6.09 11.66 12.71
N THR A 516 -5.21 11.14 13.58
CA THR A 516 -5.59 10.10 14.56
C THR A 516 -6.56 10.59 15.63
N LEU A 517 -6.66 11.91 15.83
CA LEU A 517 -7.62 12.52 16.74
C LEU A 517 -9.01 12.74 16.13
N VAL A 518 -9.16 12.54 14.83
CA VAL A 518 -10.47 12.58 14.13
C VAL A 518 -11.13 11.21 14.28
N GLU A 519 -12.34 11.20 14.85
CA GLU A 519 -13.11 9.98 15.12
C GLU A 519 -13.71 9.34 13.85
N GLU A 520 -13.99 10.17 12.82
CA GLU A 520 -14.61 9.69 11.59
C GLU A 520 -13.59 9.16 10.59
N ASP A 521 -14.05 8.28 9.72
CA ASP A 521 -13.22 7.73 8.64
C ASP A 521 -13.12 8.74 7.49
N ILE A 522 -11.98 9.43 7.46
CA ILE A 522 -11.59 10.36 6.39
C ILE A 522 -10.23 9.97 5.83
N PRO A 523 -9.95 10.23 4.53
CA PRO A 523 -8.60 10.03 4.01
C PRO A 523 -7.61 10.96 4.70
N LEU A 524 -6.39 10.47 4.89
CA LEU A 524 -5.27 11.31 5.29
C LEU A 524 -4.86 12.15 4.08
N ASN A 525 -5.08 13.47 4.12
CA ASN A 525 -4.76 14.38 3.03
C ASN A 525 -4.33 15.76 3.54
N ASP A 526 -3.87 16.62 2.62
CA ASP A 526 -3.37 17.95 2.96
C ASP A 526 -4.41 18.87 3.61
N GLY A 527 -5.69 18.59 3.47
CA GLY A 527 -6.75 19.29 4.19
C GLY A 527 -6.58 19.20 5.71
N CYS A 528 -6.02 18.11 6.22
CA CYS A 528 -5.75 17.97 7.65
C CYS A 528 -4.72 19.02 8.17
N LEU A 529 -3.89 19.56 7.31
CA LEU A 529 -2.89 20.59 7.67
C LEU A 529 -3.41 22.04 7.52
N GLU A 530 -4.53 22.26 6.83
CA GLU A 530 -5.03 23.62 6.54
C GLU A 530 -5.35 24.47 7.79
N ALA A 531 -5.69 23.81 8.90
CA ALA A 531 -5.97 24.50 10.17
C ALA A 531 -4.74 24.57 11.10
N LEU A 532 -3.56 24.16 10.64
CA LEU A 532 -2.36 24.01 11.43
C LEU A 532 -1.23 24.92 10.90
N ASP A 533 -0.63 25.72 11.77
CA ASP A 533 0.52 26.55 11.46
C ASP A 533 1.77 25.88 12.08
N ILE A 534 2.63 25.28 11.24
CA ILE A 534 3.79 24.52 11.68
C ILE A 534 5.03 25.42 11.56
N VAL A 535 5.71 25.65 12.68
CA VAL A 535 6.91 26.48 12.76
C VAL A 535 8.10 25.59 13.11
N ILE A 536 9.03 25.42 12.16
CA ILE A 536 10.23 24.61 12.30
C ILE A 536 11.45 25.53 12.24
N PRO A 537 12.30 25.59 13.29
CA PRO A 537 13.48 26.46 13.28
C PRO A 537 14.50 26.01 12.23
N GLU A 538 14.93 26.93 11.37
CA GLU A 538 16.01 26.66 10.42
C GLU A 538 17.31 26.28 11.13
N GLY A 539 18.02 25.28 10.59
CA GLY A 539 19.28 24.81 11.15
C GLY A 539 19.13 24.02 12.46
N SER A 540 17.90 23.68 12.87
CA SER A 540 17.64 22.66 13.88
C SER A 540 17.78 21.26 13.29
N MET A 541 17.83 20.25 14.16
CA MET A 541 17.79 18.84 13.72
C MET A 541 16.50 18.48 12.97
N LEU A 542 15.46 19.33 12.99
CA LEU A 542 14.19 19.16 12.28
C LEU A 542 14.10 19.92 10.94
N ALA A 543 15.12 20.69 10.61
CA ALA A 543 15.29 21.38 9.33
C ALA A 543 16.79 21.42 8.95
N PRO A 544 17.41 20.24 8.76
CA PRO A 544 18.83 20.15 8.45
C PRO A 544 19.14 20.69 7.07
N LYS A 545 20.38 21.13 6.88
CA LYS A 545 20.93 21.58 5.60
C LYS A 545 21.86 20.53 5.01
N SER A 546 21.82 20.37 3.69
CA SER A 546 22.79 19.54 2.97
C SER A 546 24.23 19.94 3.34
N PRO A 547 25.15 18.97 3.52
CA PRO A 547 25.03 17.54 3.28
C PRO A 547 24.75 16.70 4.53
N ALA A 548 23.95 17.17 5.49
CA ALA A 548 23.69 16.46 6.73
C ALA A 548 23.11 15.04 6.47
N ALA A 549 23.56 14.07 7.29
CA ALA A 549 22.98 12.73 7.34
C ALA A 549 21.57 12.77 7.96
N VAL A 550 20.64 11.96 7.47
CA VAL A 550 19.22 12.01 7.83
C VAL A 550 18.55 10.64 7.97
N VAL A 551 19.27 9.54 7.80
CA VAL A 551 18.64 8.21 7.70
C VAL A 551 17.84 7.84 8.94
N ALA A 552 18.34 8.13 10.15
CA ALA A 552 17.62 7.94 11.40
C ALA A 552 16.49 8.95 11.61
N GLY A 553 16.53 10.09 10.92
CA GLY A 553 15.46 11.10 10.97
C GLY A 553 14.11 10.55 10.55
N ASN A 554 14.09 9.76 9.48
CA ASN A 554 12.89 9.12 8.96
C ASN A 554 12.30 8.08 9.93
N VAL A 555 13.14 7.29 10.57
CA VAL A 555 12.73 6.08 11.31
C VAL A 555 12.71 6.29 12.84
N GLU A 556 13.60 7.11 13.40
CA GLU A 556 13.74 7.28 14.85
C GLU A 556 13.23 8.66 15.32
N THR A 557 13.73 9.74 14.68
CA THR A 557 13.30 11.10 15.06
C THR A 557 11.82 11.32 14.76
N SER A 558 11.28 10.72 13.72
CA SER A 558 9.84 10.75 13.41
C SER A 558 8.98 10.18 14.53
N GLN A 559 9.39 9.07 15.15
CA GLN A 559 8.73 8.47 16.31
C GLN A 559 8.80 9.40 17.53
N ALA A 560 9.96 10.03 17.75
CA ALA A 560 10.17 10.96 18.84
C ALA A 560 9.31 12.24 18.68
N ILE A 561 9.21 12.79 17.46
CA ILE A 561 8.32 13.93 17.15
C ILE A 561 6.88 13.57 17.46
N THR A 562 6.42 12.39 17.06
CA THR A 562 5.04 11.93 17.26
C THR A 562 4.74 11.77 18.75
N ASN A 563 5.63 11.13 19.51
CA ASN A 563 5.50 11.04 20.98
C ASN A 563 5.48 12.42 21.64
N ALA A 564 6.34 13.36 21.18
CA ALA A 564 6.36 14.73 21.69
C ALA A 564 5.03 15.47 21.46
N LEU A 565 4.43 15.33 20.29
CA LEU A 565 3.13 15.92 19.96
C LEU A 565 2.02 15.36 20.86
N TYR A 566 1.94 14.05 21.03
CA TYR A 566 0.97 13.43 21.94
C TYR A 566 1.18 13.83 23.40
N GLY A 567 2.46 13.92 23.82
CA GLY A 567 2.83 14.41 25.14
C GLY A 567 2.41 15.87 25.36
N ALA A 568 2.60 16.74 24.36
CA ALA A 568 2.17 18.14 24.42
C ALA A 568 0.65 18.29 24.49
N LEU A 569 -0.09 17.42 23.80
CA LEU A 569 -1.57 17.35 23.84
C LEU A 569 -2.10 16.63 25.10
N ASN A 570 -1.26 15.91 25.81
CA ASN A 570 -1.59 15.10 26.99
C ASN A 570 -2.70 14.05 26.73
N VAL A 571 -2.67 13.41 25.55
CA VAL A 571 -3.72 12.46 25.11
C VAL A 571 -3.24 11.01 25.01
N LEU A 572 -1.94 10.78 24.87
CA LEU A 572 -1.36 9.44 24.71
C LEU A 572 0.05 9.40 25.32
N ALA A 573 0.32 8.42 26.18
CA ALA A 573 1.66 8.14 26.67
C ALA A 573 2.58 7.65 25.54
N ALA A 574 3.91 7.71 25.74
CA ALA A 574 4.83 7.32 24.69
C ALA A 574 4.65 5.86 24.25
N SER A 575 4.58 5.62 22.97
CA SER A 575 4.82 4.30 22.41
C SER A 575 6.33 3.98 22.47
N GLN A 576 6.76 2.81 21.99
CA GLN A 576 8.15 2.36 22.05
C GLN A 576 9.21 3.39 21.62
N GLY A 577 8.86 4.42 20.85
CA GLY A 577 9.72 5.56 20.49
C GLY A 577 10.87 5.23 19.54
N THR A 578 10.80 4.12 18.84
CA THR A 578 11.81 3.61 17.92
C THR A 578 11.17 2.64 16.92
N MET A 579 11.77 2.45 15.76
CA MET A 579 11.40 1.38 14.82
C MET A 579 12.28 0.15 15.01
N ASN A 580 13.32 0.21 15.86
CA ASN A 580 14.27 -0.87 16.08
C ASN A 580 14.83 -1.44 14.77
N ASN A 581 15.40 -0.55 13.94
CA ASN A 581 15.86 -0.88 12.60
C ASN A 581 17.02 -1.86 12.66
N LEU A 582 16.81 -3.05 12.14
CA LEU A 582 17.81 -4.10 12.04
C LEU A 582 18.19 -4.27 10.57
N THR A 583 19.48 -4.10 10.27
CA THR A 583 20.05 -4.43 8.96
C THR A 583 21.10 -5.51 9.11
N PHE A 584 21.20 -6.39 8.13
CA PHE A 584 22.32 -7.29 7.99
C PHE A 584 22.57 -7.63 6.52
N GLY A 585 23.80 -7.99 6.21
CA GLY A 585 24.13 -8.38 4.85
C GLY A 585 25.63 -8.48 4.59
N ASN A 586 25.92 -8.71 3.31
CA ASN A 586 27.26 -8.75 2.74
C ASN A 586 27.19 -8.32 1.27
N SER A 587 28.18 -8.66 0.45
CA SER A 587 28.17 -8.34 -0.99
C SER A 587 27.02 -9.00 -1.77
N ARG A 588 26.45 -10.11 -1.25
CA ARG A 588 25.38 -10.88 -1.89
C ARG A 588 24.00 -10.57 -1.34
N TYR A 589 23.88 -10.36 -0.04
CA TYR A 589 22.62 -10.21 0.68
C TYR A 589 22.52 -8.82 1.29
N GLN A 590 21.33 -8.18 1.15
CA GLN A 590 20.99 -6.91 1.78
C GLN A 590 19.61 -7.05 2.41
N TYR A 591 19.54 -6.98 3.73
CA TYR A 591 18.31 -7.10 4.49
C TYR A 591 18.11 -5.91 5.43
N TYR A 592 16.86 -5.47 5.53
CA TYR A 592 16.39 -4.45 6.47
C TYR A 592 15.02 -4.84 7.01
N GLU A 593 14.81 -4.66 8.30
CA GLU A 593 13.48 -4.74 8.93
C GLU A 593 13.32 -3.75 10.07
N THR A 594 12.07 -3.35 10.31
CA THR A 594 11.63 -2.70 11.55
C THR A 594 11.04 -3.73 12.48
N ILE A 595 11.24 -3.60 13.80
CA ILE A 595 10.72 -4.56 14.79
C ILE A 595 9.70 -3.83 15.69
N CYS A 596 8.53 -4.44 15.83
CA CYS A 596 7.42 -3.92 16.63
C CYS A 596 7.75 -3.88 18.13
N GLY A 597 6.93 -3.18 18.92
CA GLY A 597 7.09 -3.06 20.37
C GLY A 597 5.79 -2.70 21.07
N GLY A 598 5.86 -1.99 22.20
CA GLY A 598 4.71 -1.59 22.96
C GLY A 598 4.12 -0.24 22.55
N ALA A 599 2.81 -0.16 22.39
CA ALA A 599 2.10 1.10 22.21
C ALA A 599 1.88 1.82 23.56
N GLY A 600 1.83 3.14 23.54
CA GLY A 600 1.43 3.95 24.70
C GLY A 600 -0.05 3.75 25.06
N ALA A 601 -0.38 3.95 26.34
CA ALA A 601 -1.76 3.97 26.80
C ALA A 601 -2.35 5.38 26.77
N GLY A 602 -3.67 5.46 26.70
CA GLY A 602 -4.42 6.72 26.75
C GLY A 602 -5.59 6.66 27.72
N PRO A 603 -6.35 7.76 27.89
CA PRO A 603 -7.47 7.79 28.79
C PRO A 603 -8.58 6.84 28.30
N GLY A 604 -8.82 5.77 29.06
CA GLY A 604 -9.86 4.79 28.76
C GLY A 604 -9.37 3.51 28.06
N PHE A 605 -8.09 3.39 27.69
CA PHE A 605 -7.56 2.20 27.02
C PHE A 605 -6.09 1.91 27.36
N ALA A 606 -5.76 0.63 27.44
CA ALA A 606 -4.38 0.15 27.57
C ALA A 606 -3.64 0.19 26.24
N GLY A 607 -2.32 0.30 26.29
CA GLY A 607 -1.47 0.17 25.11
C GLY A 607 -1.49 -1.25 24.54
N ALA A 608 -1.48 -1.36 23.20
CA ALA A 608 -1.39 -2.64 22.52
C ALA A 608 0.05 -3.18 22.58
N SER A 609 0.18 -4.49 22.78
CA SER A 609 1.49 -5.17 22.82
C SER A 609 1.88 -5.68 21.44
N ALA A 610 3.19 -5.71 21.16
CA ALA A 610 3.76 -6.29 19.93
C ALA A 610 3.19 -5.69 18.63
N VAL A 611 3.08 -4.36 18.57
CA VAL A 611 2.55 -3.64 17.41
C VAL A 611 3.56 -2.61 16.88
N HIS A 612 3.53 -2.36 15.58
CA HIS A 612 4.12 -1.15 15.03
C HIS A 612 3.31 0.07 15.42
N THR A 613 3.97 1.19 15.64
CA THR A 613 3.34 2.40 16.16
C THR A 613 3.67 3.62 15.29
N HIS A 614 2.73 4.54 15.22
CA HIS A 614 2.88 5.89 14.64
C HIS A 614 3.36 5.88 13.18
N MET A 615 4.64 6.14 12.96
CA MET A 615 5.20 6.44 11.63
C MET A 615 5.44 5.20 10.76
N THR A 616 5.26 3.99 11.28
CA THR A 616 5.37 2.75 10.51
C THR A 616 4.26 1.76 10.85
N ASN A 617 3.82 1.02 9.84
CA ASN A 617 2.90 -0.12 9.93
C ASN A 617 3.36 -1.28 9.03
N THR A 618 4.65 -1.32 8.70
CA THR A 618 5.24 -2.39 7.88
C THR A 618 5.07 -3.75 8.57
N ARG A 619 5.11 -4.82 7.78
CA ARG A 619 5.08 -6.19 8.32
C ARG A 619 6.48 -6.66 8.69
N LEU A 620 6.60 -7.56 9.65
CA LEU A 620 7.79 -8.39 9.81
C LEU A 620 7.86 -9.41 8.66
N THR A 621 9.07 -9.73 8.23
CA THR A 621 9.25 -10.79 7.23
C THR A 621 8.85 -12.13 7.84
N ASP A 622 8.03 -12.88 7.12
CA ASP A 622 7.65 -14.24 7.48
C ASP A 622 8.91 -15.11 7.67
N PRO A 623 8.98 -15.94 8.72
CA PRO A 623 10.14 -16.78 8.99
C PRO A 623 10.57 -17.68 7.82
N GLU A 624 9.62 -18.27 7.11
CA GLU A 624 9.90 -19.14 5.96
C GLU A 624 10.52 -18.36 4.80
N ILE A 625 10.02 -17.15 4.54
CA ILE A 625 10.59 -16.24 3.53
C ILE A 625 11.97 -15.76 3.94
N LEU A 626 12.13 -15.37 5.21
CA LEU A 626 13.42 -14.91 5.75
C LEU A 626 14.50 -15.99 5.59
N GLU A 627 14.22 -17.22 6.03
CA GLU A 627 15.16 -18.33 6.03
C GLU A 627 15.42 -18.91 4.62
N SER A 628 14.46 -18.78 3.69
CA SER A 628 14.64 -19.22 2.30
C SER A 628 15.48 -18.25 1.48
N ARG A 629 15.41 -16.94 1.77
CA ARG A 629 16.11 -15.90 0.99
C ARG A 629 17.45 -15.49 1.57
N TYR A 630 17.66 -15.68 2.87
CA TYR A 630 18.87 -15.24 3.58
C TYR A 630 19.45 -16.40 4.40
N PRO A 631 20.77 -16.48 4.53
CA PRO A 631 21.41 -17.54 5.31
C PRO A 631 21.36 -17.25 6.83
N VAL A 632 20.15 -17.16 7.34
CA VAL A 632 19.83 -16.93 8.75
C VAL A 632 18.78 -17.91 9.23
N GLN A 633 18.54 -17.95 10.53
CA GLN A 633 17.47 -18.73 11.16
C GLN A 633 16.81 -17.92 12.26
N LEU A 634 15.50 -17.81 12.23
CA LEU A 634 14.72 -17.23 13.32
C LEU A 634 14.59 -18.26 14.45
N GLU A 635 15.34 -18.10 15.55
CA GLU A 635 15.27 -19.02 16.68
C GLU A 635 14.07 -18.77 17.57
N ALA A 636 13.69 -17.52 17.77
CA ALA A 636 12.55 -17.16 18.60
C ALA A 636 12.02 -15.76 18.30
N PHE A 637 10.71 -15.60 18.42
CA PHE A 637 10.01 -14.34 18.41
C PHE A 637 8.84 -14.41 19.41
N GLY A 638 8.70 -13.42 20.28
CA GLY A 638 7.63 -13.42 21.28
C GLY A 638 7.51 -12.11 22.05
N ILE A 639 6.47 -12.01 22.86
CA ILE A 639 6.19 -10.84 23.68
C ILE A 639 7.13 -10.82 24.89
N ARG A 640 7.76 -9.66 25.12
CA ARG A 640 8.62 -9.36 26.29
C ARG A 640 7.74 -8.96 27.46
N ARG A 641 7.32 -9.97 28.25
CA ARG A 641 6.40 -9.77 29.38
C ARG A 641 6.97 -8.84 30.45
N GLY A 642 6.10 -7.94 30.98
CA GLY A 642 6.45 -6.97 32.01
C GLY A 642 7.22 -5.75 31.50
N SER A 643 7.36 -5.55 30.17
CA SER A 643 8.06 -4.39 29.60
C SER A 643 7.18 -3.13 29.45
N GLY A 644 5.86 -3.25 29.49
CA GLY A 644 4.94 -2.12 29.49
C GLY A 644 4.92 -1.36 30.81
N GLY A 645 4.67 -0.05 30.76
CA GLY A 645 4.54 0.80 31.95
C GLY A 645 3.34 0.41 32.80
N ALA A 646 3.46 0.51 34.11
CA ALA A 646 2.38 0.26 35.07
C ALA A 646 1.54 1.52 35.29
N GLY A 647 0.21 1.41 35.27
CA GLY A 647 -0.71 2.52 35.47
C GLY A 647 -2.16 2.06 35.49
N ARG A 648 -3.08 3.01 35.65
CA ARG A 648 -4.52 2.73 35.54
C ARG A 648 -4.87 2.09 34.20
N TRP A 649 -4.25 2.56 33.15
CA TRP A 649 -4.21 1.96 31.83
C TRP A 649 -2.74 1.63 31.53
N PRO A 650 -2.38 0.34 31.55
CA PRO A 650 -0.98 -0.07 31.36
C PRO A 650 -0.52 0.15 29.93
N GLY A 651 0.77 0.43 29.73
CA GLY A 651 1.41 0.47 28.45
C GLY A 651 1.53 -0.92 27.81
N GLY A 652 1.61 -0.98 26.47
CA GLY A 652 1.80 -2.21 25.73
C GLY A 652 3.19 -2.81 25.96
N GLU A 653 3.29 -4.13 25.84
CA GLU A 653 4.56 -4.84 25.98
C GLU A 653 5.33 -4.90 24.65
N GLY A 654 6.65 -4.81 24.72
CA GLY A 654 7.57 -5.02 23.61
C GLY A 654 7.69 -6.49 23.23
N VAL A 655 8.62 -6.77 22.33
CA VAL A 655 8.94 -8.12 21.86
C VAL A 655 10.41 -8.44 22.03
N PHE A 656 10.75 -9.71 21.93
CA PHE A 656 12.10 -10.17 21.68
C PHE A 656 12.17 -10.91 20.35
N ARG A 657 13.26 -10.70 19.59
CA ARG A 657 13.53 -11.36 18.31
C ARG A 657 14.96 -11.90 18.31
N ARG A 658 15.14 -13.17 17.96
CA ARG A 658 16.40 -13.88 18.00
C ARG A 658 16.71 -14.48 16.64
N ILE A 659 17.77 -14.00 15.98
CA ILE A 659 18.16 -14.43 14.63
C ILE A 659 19.59 -14.96 14.68
N ARG A 660 19.78 -16.23 14.28
CA ARG A 660 21.08 -16.88 14.16
C ARG A 660 21.60 -16.75 12.74
N PHE A 661 22.87 -16.39 12.61
CA PHE A 661 23.56 -16.29 11.34
C PHE A 661 24.18 -17.62 10.94
N ARG A 662 24.08 -17.99 9.66
CA ARG A 662 24.65 -19.21 9.09
C ARG A 662 25.93 -18.98 8.28
N GLU A 663 26.22 -17.69 7.96
CA GLU A 663 27.47 -17.26 7.34
C GLU A 663 27.89 -15.88 7.85
N PRO A 664 29.17 -15.47 7.61
CA PRO A 664 29.63 -14.14 8.02
C PRO A 664 28.87 -12.99 7.33
N MET A 665 28.48 -12.00 8.13
CA MET A 665 27.77 -10.80 7.68
C MET A 665 28.14 -9.59 8.54
N SER A 666 27.92 -8.40 8.00
CA SER A 666 27.81 -7.18 8.78
C SER A 666 26.38 -7.04 9.32
N VAL A 667 26.25 -6.66 10.58
CA VAL A 667 24.96 -6.42 11.25
C VAL A 667 24.96 -5.04 11.85
N ALA A 668 23.89 -4.28 11.64
CA ALA A 668 23.71 -2.99 12.28
C ALA A 668 22.34 -2.86 12.95
N ILE A 669 22.31 -2.12 14.03
CA ILE A 669 21.10 -1.66 14.71
C ILE A 669 21.09 -0.15 14.72
N LEU A 670 19.95 0.45 14.35
CA LEU A 670 19.69 1.86 14.46
C LEU A 670 18.35 2.03 15.21
N ALA A 671 18.45 2.54 16.44
CA ALA A 671 17.32 2.56 17.36
C ALA A 671 17.41 3.75 18.31
N ASN A 672 16.36 3.93 19.09
CA ASN A 672 16.25 4.85 20.23
C ASN A 672 15.61 4.11 21.41
N SER A 673 15.35 4.81 22.50
CA SER A 673 14.75 4.23 23.72
C SER A 673 15.55 3.04 24.29
N ARG A 674 16.90 3.16 24.24
CA ARG A 674 17.86 2.26 24.90
C ARG A 674 18.40 2.86 26.21
N LEU A 675 18.34 4.19 26.34
CA LEU A 675 18.74 4.96 27.53
C LEU A 675 17.56 5.75 28.11
N VAL A 676 16.74 6.37 27.24
CA VAL A 676 15.58 7.18 27.63
C VAL A 676 14.33 6.30 27.52
N PRO A 677 13.64 5.99 28.66
CA PRO A 677 12.46 5.14 28.64
C PRO A 677 11.25 5.86 28.00
N PRO A 678 10.35 5.13 27.30
CA PRO A 678 9.07 5.67 26.87
C PRO A 678 8.25 6.19 28.07
N PHE A 679 7.91 7.48 28.04
CA PHE A 679 7.27 8.16 29.16
C PHE A 679 5.82 7.71 29.40
N GLY A 680 5.39 7.67 30.65
CA GLY A 680 3.97 7.62 31.04
C GLY A 680 3.38 8.99 31.24
N LEU A 681 2.06 9.10 31.26
CA LEU A 681 1.32 10.35 31.48
C LEU A 681 0.35 10.23 32.65
N GLU A 682 -0.04 11.37 33.24
CA GLU A 682 -1.03 11.48 34.32
C GLU A 682 -0.74 10.53 35.52
N GLY A 683 0.53 10.36 35.87
CA GLY A 683 0.99 9.47 36.95
C GLY A 683 1.16 8.00 36.55
N GLY A 684 1.02 7.70 35.27
CA GLY A 684 1.38 6.39 34.73
C GLY A 684 2.90 6.21 34.66
N GLY A 685 3.38 4.96 34.84
CA GLY A 685 4.78 4.58 34.79
C GLY A 685 5.33 4.54 33.36
N SER A 686 6.65 4.71 33.20
CA SER A 686 7.34 4.56 31.92
C SER A 686 7.41 3.10 31.50
N GLY A 687 7.44 2.84 30.17
CA GLY A 687 7.80 1.55 29.63
C GLY A 687 9.27 1.22 29.89
N GLN A 688 9.64 -0.06 29.84
CA GLN A 688 11.05 -0.47 29.90
C GLN A 688 11.78 -0.14 28.61
N ILE A 689 13.05 0.24 28.72
CA ILE A 689 13.95 0.45 27.58
C ILE A 689 14.19 -0.84 26.80
N GLY A 690 14.54 -0.71 25.53
CA GLY A 690 14.99 -1.83 24.71
C GLY A 690 16.45 -2.22 24.99
N LYS A 691 16.85 -3.39 24.47
CA LYS A 691 18.23 -3.89 24.52
C LYS A 691 18.57 -4.63 23.23
N THR A 692 19.82 -4.54 22.82
CA THR A 692 20.32 -5.32 21.69
C THR A 692 21.69 -5.90 22.04
N TYR A 693 21.90 -7.18 21.76
CA TYR A 693 23.17 -7.85 22.03
C TYR A 693 23.44 -9.02 21.08
N ILE A 694 24.72 -9.33 20.90
CA ILE A 694 25.16 -10.50 20.12
C ILE A 694 25.64 -11.57 21.11
N CYS A 695 25.06 -12.76 21.02
CA CYS A 695 25.60 -13.96 21.62
C CYS A 695 26.54 -14.60 20.62
N ARG A 696 27.84 -14.51 20.88
CA ARG A 696 28.90 -15.09 20.03
C ARG A 696 28.90 -16.62 20.14
N SER A 697 29.29 -17.27 19.06
CA SER A 697 29.40 -18.74 19.02
C SER A 697 30.39 -19.33 20.04
N ASP A 698 31.31 -18.50 20.57
CA ASP A 698 32.25 -18.86 21.64
C ASP A 698 31.71 -18.63 23.07
N GLY A 699 30.43 -18.22 23.18
CA GLY A 699 29.76 -18.01 24.48
C GLY A 699 29.86 -16.58 25.04
N ARG A 700 30.64 -15.69 24.42
CA ARG A 700 30.67 -14.26 24.82
C ARG A 700 29.36 -13.56 24.47
N VAL A 701 28.97 -12.59 25.29
CA VAL A 701 27.87 -11.68 25.02
C VAL A 701 28.41 -10.27 24.81
N GLU A 702 28.04 -9.64 23.69
CA GLU A 702 28.44 -8.29 23.34
C GLU A 702 27.18 -7.42 23.29
N GLU A 703 27.06 -6.46 24.20
CA GLU A 703 25.96 -5.53 24.25
C GLU A 703 26.16 -4.42 23.21
N LEU A 704 25.12 -4.12 22.42
CA LEU A 704 25.14 -3.07 21.41
C LEU A 704 24.35 -1.86 21.92
N GLY A 705 24.83 -0.66 21.58
CA GLY A 705 24.12 0.60 21.88
C GLY A 705 22.86 0.81 21.04
N SER A 706 22.32 2.02 21.11
CA SER A 706 21.17 2.43 20.26
C SER A 706 21.55 2.50 18.78
N SER A 707 22.78 2.85 18.46
CA SER A 707 23.35 2.92 17.12
C SER A 707 24.67 2.17 17.12
N ALA A 708 24.76 1.04 16.41
CA ALA A 708 25.96 0.20 16.41
C ALA A 708 26.02 -0.70 15.17
N GLN A 709 27.24 -1.00 14.74
CA GLN A 709 27.54 -1.99 13.70
C GLN A 709 28.59 -2.96 14.21
N THR A 710 28.45 -4.23 13.84
CA THR A 710 29.42 -5.28 14.19
C THR A 710 29.42 -6.37 13.11
N GLU A 711 30.55 -7.10 13.03
CA GLU A 711 30.65 -8.28 12.18
C GLU A 711 30.22 -9.53 12.96
N VAL A 712 29.43 -10.37 12.31
CA VAL A 712 28.99 -11.67 12.84
C VAL A 712 29.57 -12.82 12.03
N LYS A 713 29.68 -13.97 12.66
CA LYS A 713 30.16 -15.23 12.07
C LYS A 713 29.01 -16.26 12.06
N ALA A 714 29.19 -17.32 11.29
CA ALA A 714 28.30 -18.47 11.38
C ALA A 714 28.20 -18.97 12.83
N GLY A 715 26.97 -19.13 13.32
CA GLY A 715 26.66 -19.53 14.68
C GLY A 715 26.40 -18.38 15.65
N ASP A 716 26.80 -17.15 15.36
CA ASP A 716 26.46 -15.98 16.18
C ASP A 716 24.94 -15.70 16.14
N LEU A 717 24.41 -15.19 17.26
CA LEU A 717 22.98 -14.91 17.44
C LEU A 717 22.79 -13.46 17.82
N ILE A 718 22.03 -12.69 17.02
CA ILE A 718 21.54 -11.38 17.46
C ILE A 718 20.24 -11.53 18.25
N VAL A 719 20.14 -10.78 19.33
CA VAL A 719 18.93 -10.66 20.16
C VAL A 719 18.52 -9.19 20.24
N VAL A 720 17.33 -8.90 19.81
CA VAL A 720 16.71 -7.57 19.95
C VAL A 720 15.53 -7.68 20.89
N GLU A 721 15.58 -6.95 22.00
CA GLU A 721 14.49 -6.77 22.96
C GLU A 721 13.96 -5.36 22.79
N THR A 722 12.71 -5.22 22.33
CA THR A 722 12.14 -3.90 22.02
C THR A 722 11.52 -3.24 23.26
N PRO A 723 11.42 -1.90 23.29
CA PRO A 723 10.82 -1.18 24.41
C PRO A 723 9.32 -1.48 24.57
N GLY A 724 8.82 -1.38 25.79
CA GLY A 724 7.39 -1.28 26.09
C GLY A 724 6.88 0.14 25.93
N GLY A 725 5.56 0.33 25.86
CA GLY A 725 4.90 1.64 25.87
C GLY A 725 4.71 2.18 27.29
N GLY A 726 4.56 3.51 27.43
CA GLY A 726 4.22 4.17 28.69
C GLY A 726 2.77 3.95 29.08
N ALA A 727 2.48 4.00 30.39
CA ALA A 727 1.14 3.90 30.94
C ALA A 727 0.45 5.27 31.08
N PHE A 728 -0.87 5.26 31.21
CA PHE A 728 -1.66 6.45 31.46
C PHE A 728 -2.43 6.33 32.80
N GLY A 729 -2.36 7.40 33.62
CA GLY A 729 -3.00 7.47 34.93
C GLY A 729 -2.28 6.68 36.02
N ALA A 730 -2.33 7.16 37.27
CA ALA A 730 -1.74 6.47 38.39
C ALA A 730 -2.34 5.07 38.57
N PRO A 731 -1.55 4.05 38.98
CA PRO A 731 -2.09 2.72 39.30
C PRO A 731 -3.23 2.84 40.33
N SER A 732 -4.30 2.05 40.17
CA SER A 732 -5.29 1.89 41.23
C SER A 732 -4.59 1.26 42.44
N LEU A 733 -4.79 1.88 43.65
CA LEU A 733 -4.29 1.38 44.92
C LEU A 733 -4.88 0.01 45.23
#